data_cc00504ae2724628aa9fa03bc75d135a
#
_entry.id   cc00504ae2724628aa9fa03bc75d135a
#
_cell.length_a   1.000
_cell.length_b   1.000
_cell.length_c   1.000
_cell.angle_alpha   90.00
_cell.angle_beta   90.00
_cell.angle_gamma   90.00
#
_symmetry.space_group_name_H-M   'P 1'
#
loop_
_entity.id
_entity.type
_entity.pdbx_description
1 polymer ?
#
loop_
_entity_poly.entity_id
_entity_poly.type
_entity_poly.pdbx_seq_one_letter_code
_entity_poly.pdbx_strand_id
1 'polypeptide(L)'
;MGRNVSMSKRADGRNDKNNMGITAGCDIAEDTAKKSEAQAGAQEEARAAKQSSASAQAAAVRWTPEQAEAITRRGQNLLVAAAAGSGKTAVLVERIKRLILEERCAIDHMLIVTFTNAAASEMKEKIEKAIRKEIDRVAEALADEDAEGSAAVRSHAEAKAEAEAGVDGAACGQDGNHAGKQSSARRESSDASRAALQRDLVFLKRQLDLLPNANISTFHAFALEVIRRFFYLIDVEPNFKICDNSRQMILRGQAMDELLEEFFEADDAEFYEFLKSYSGDRNENRFRQMIESTFDTIQSLPEPAEWLREKVEELNPAHGIEAFAESAVMRELWEDTEARLARAKAQLLKTAEFAALHSLEGVRELTLADLGMAEELEALAAARDFDGMVSRLDGFRLKTLSKKIFAETADFDESAMADVREMVEQNRAPLKSCAKDLKTAYFYDVFQSIAEDVHAGYPSACFFARALLRYGEIYAEKKREKGLLDFNDIEHNAYEILKDAEAAAFYREKFLHIFVDEYQDSNVIQEALIERLQSGRNLFTVGDIKQSIYMFRLAEPEIFRARYHRYDALTAERGEESPSLCIDLNRNFRSKTGVLDFINQVFYDAMEDYDARAALYPGDSCAERRSVKPLLYLAQTPWDEDGEADDELKLLRKAEKEALAAVKIIRDHLGRTIYDSKARKERSLEKKDIVILMRGMKNYGDLFYKILTENNLPAYVDDNDGFFDTIEINTFMALLALLDNPKQDIPLLTVLRSEIFDFSVEELTAVRIAQKEGSYYQALVSCAGENTGEACGAAGAEAMAQGTVPEAAARKIEIPDGERGVGISAQPEEACGAAGAEAM
;
A
#
# COMPACT_ATOMS: atom_id res chain seq x y z
N MET A 1 57.34 20.10 -4.33
CA MET A 1 57.80 21.51 -4.48
C MET A 1 56.59 22.35 -4.11
N GLY A 2 56.47 23.00 -3.05
CA GLY A 2 57.36 23.77 -2.26
C GLY A 2 56.57 24.94 -1.78
N ARG A 3 56.39 24.97 -0.49
CA ARG A 3 56.76 26.03 0.47
C ARG A 3 56.01 27.36 0.33
N ASN A 4 55.59 28.07 1.33
CA ASN A 4 55.82 28.14 2.78
C ASN A 4 54.88 29.23 3.30
N VAL A 5 54.35 29.07 4.52
CA VAL A 5 54.80 29.66 5.81
C VAL A 5 54.62 31.19 5.88
N SER A 6 54.03 31.86 6.87
CA SER A 6 54.07 31.77 8.34
C SER A 6 53.20 32.86 8.97
N MET A 7 52.61 32.58 10.11
CA MET A 7 52.92 33.09 11.44
C MET A 7 53.03 34.64 11.55
N SER A 8 52.49 35.31 12.52
CA SER A 8 52.33 35.25 13.97
C SER A 8 52.16 36.70 14.49
N LYS A 9 51.56 36.98 15.53
CA LYS A 9 51.80 37.19 16.97
C LYS A 9 50.89 38.30 17.50
N ARG A 10 50.16 38.02 18.52
CA ARG A 10 50.28 38.36 19.95
C ARG A 10 50.86 39.73 20.33
N ALA A 11 50.15 40.46 21.11
CA ALA A 11 50.40 40.84 22.54
C ALA A 11 49.81 42.20 22.89
N ASP A 12 49.02 42.27 23.88
CA ASP A 12 49.21 42.69 25.27
C ASP A 12 49.30 44.19 25.52
N GLY A 13 48.52 44.63 26.51
CA GLY A 13 49.07 45.58 27.49
C GLY A 13 48.09 46.69 27.94
N ARG A 14 47.37 46.47 28.99
CA ARG A 14 47.20 47.22 30.27
C ARG A 14 47.11 48.75 30.29
N ASN A 15 46.08 49.20 30.99
CA ASN A 15 46.01 50.18 32.08
C ASN A 15 46.43 51.65 31.79
N ASP A 16 45.57 52.59 32.06
CA ASP A 16 45.62 53.31 33.33
C ASP A 16 44.48 54.33 33.56
N LYS A 17 44.22 54.64 34.75
CA LYS A 17 43.20 55.37 35.45
C LYS A 17 43.25 56.88 35.33
N ASN A 18 42.10 57.47 35.60
CA ASN A 18 41.84 58.76 36.25
C ASN A 18 42.00 60.05 35.45
N ASN A 19 40.97 60.78 35.24
CA ASN A 19 40.73 62.00 36.10
C ASN A 19 39.35 62.64 35.88
N MET A 20 38.84 63.16 36.99
CA MET A 20 37.63 63.92 37.20
C MET A 20 37.56 65.24 36.40
N GLY A 21 36.32 65.66 36.05
CA GLY A 21 36.08 67.06 35.77
C GLY A 21 34.64 67.32 35.28
N ILE A 22 33.82 67.77 36.20
CA ILE A 22 32.48 68.33 36.16
C ILE A 22 32.22 69.23 34.96
N THR A 23 31.14 69.05 34.20
CA THR A 23 30.21 70.09 33.76
C THR A 23 28.84 69.46 33.50
N ALA A 24 27.88 69.78 34.32
CA ALA A 24 26.49 69.45 34.22
C ALA A 24 25.75 70.39 33.22
N GLY A 25 24.81 69.78 32.42
CA GLY A 25 23.65 70.54 31.98
C GLY A 25 23.64 70.97 30.50
N CYS A 26 23.47 69.98 29.56
CA CYS A 26 22.82 70.23 28.26
C CYS A 26 22.42 68.94 27.48
N ASP A 27 22.64 67.74 28.05
CA ASP A 27 22.56 66.47 27.29
C ASP A 27 21.22 65.69 27.42
N ILE A 28 20.16 66.26 28.04
CA ILE A 28 18.89 65.51 28.23
C ILE A 28 17.95 65.65 27.04
N ALA A 29 18.11 66.66 26.19
CA ALA A 29 17.22 66.86 25.01
C ALA A 29 17.73 66.11 23.75
N GLU A 30 19.01 65.84 23.59
CA GLU A 30 19.60 65.11 22.45
C GLU A 30 19.46 63.57 22.64
N ASP A 31 19.47 63.06 23.88
CA ASP A 31 19.38 61.61 24.14
C ASP A 31 17.96 61.08 24.06
N THR A 32 16.95 61.91 24.24
CA THR A 32 15.54 61.58 24.00
C THR A 32 15.18 61.61 22.51
N ALA A 33 15.76 62.50 21.72
CA ALA A 33 15.55 62.50 20.26
C ALA A 33 16.26 61.30 19.61
N LYS A 34 17.44 60.93 19.98
CA LYS A 34 18.18 59.75 19.49
C LYS A 34 17.54 58.42 19.92
N LYS A 35 16.94 58.33 21.10
CA LYS A 35 16.17 57.15 21.52
C LYS A 35 14.81 57.03 20.80
N SER A 36 14.18 58.11 20.43
CA SER A 36 12.95 58.09 19.64
C SER A 36 13.21 57.72 18.18
N GLU A 37 14.31 58.19 17.58
CA GLU A 37 14.73 57.83 16.24
C GLU A 37 15.22 56.35 16.18
N ALA A 38 15.93 55.86 17.19
CA ALA A 38 16.35 54.45 17.30
C ALA A 38 15.15 53.50 17.52
N GLN A 39 14.11 53.94 18.25
CA GLN A 39 12.87 53.20 18.42
C GLN A 39 11.99 53.23 17.15
N ALA A 40 11.96 54.34 16.41
CA ALA A 40 11.29 54.43 15.13
C ALA A 40 11.98 53.58 14.06
N GLY A 41 13.31 53.62 13.99
CA GLY A 41 14.10 52.73 13.09
C GLY A 41 13.96 51.26 13.40
N ALA A 42 13.97 50.86 14.69
CA ALA A 42 13.73 49.49 15.12
C ALA A 42 12.29 49.00 14.85
N GLN A 43 11.29 49.89 14.92
CA GLN A 43 9.91 49.57 14.54
C GLN A 43 9.73 49.50 13.04
N GLU A 44 10.46 50.29 12.26
CA GLU A 44 10.45 50.23 10.80
C GLU A 44 11.19 49.01 10.25
N GLU A 45 12.32 48.64 10.86
CA GLU A 45 13.00 47.34 10.57
C GLU A 45 12.17 46.13 11.01
N ALA A 46 11.49 46.18 12.14
CA ALA A 46 10.56 45.15 12.58
C ALA A 46 9.30 45.05 11.67
N ARG A 47 8.82 46.20 11.16
CA ARG A 47 7.74 46.22 10.13
C ARG A 47 8.24 45.70 8.78
N ALA A 48 9.42 46.09 8.34
CA ALA A 48 10.03 45.57 7.10
C ALA A 48 10.35 44.09 7.22
N ALA A 49 10.84 43.62 8.37
CA ALA A 49 11.03 42.21 8.64
C ALA A 49 9.70 41.41 8.70
N LYS A 50 8.64 41.98 9.31
CA LYS A 50 7.30 41.39 9.26
C LYS A 50 6.68 41.44 7.87
N GLN A 51 6.88 42.48 7.07
CA GLN A 51 6.42 42.54 5.69
C GLN A 51 7.21 41.61 4.77
N SER A 52 8.53 41.44 4.97
CA SER A 52 9.31 40.46 4.24
C SER A 52 9.00 39.00 4.66
N SER A 53 8.67 38.76 5.93
CA SER A 53 8.21 37.45 6.41
C SER A 53 6.76 37.15 5.97
N ALA A 54 5.89 38.18 5.93
CA ALA A 54 4.53 38.03 5.38
C ALA A 54 4.54 37.86 3.85
N SER A 55 5.44 38.50 3.11
CA SER A 55 5.60 38.29 1.67
C SER A 55 6.30 36.96 1.35
N ALA A 56 7.13 36.43 2.23
CA ALA A 56 7.71 35.08 2.13
C ALA A 56 6.73 33.98 2.53
N GLN A 57 5.75 34.26 3.41
CA GLN A 57 4.67 33.33 3.77
C GLN A 57 3.48 33.36 2.81
N ALA A 58 3.34 34.40 1.99
CA ALA A 58 2.29 34.52 0.96
C ALA A 58 2.78 34.16 -0.46
N ALA A 59 3.70 33.22 -0.62
CA ALA A 59 3.83 32.51 -1.86
C ALA A 59 2.63 31.54 -1.96
N ALA A 60 1.50 32.05 -2.51
CA ALA A 60 0.34 31.24 -2.80
C ALA A 60 0.81 29.99 -3.55
N VAL A 61 0.42 28.82 -3.07
CA VAL A 61 0.67 27.54 -3.75
C VAL A 61 0.16 27.70 -5.18
N ARG A 62 1.05 27.67 -6.16
CA ARG A 62 0.66 27.73 -7.57
C ARG A 62 0.25 26.33 -8.00
N TRP A 63 -1.05 26.13 -8.10
CA TRP A 63 -1.61 24.90 -8.66
C TRP A 63 -1.36 24.82 -10.16
N THR A 64 -1.09 23.64 -10.70
CA THR A 64 -1.11 23.42 -12.15
C THR A 64 -2.53 23.59 -12.67
N PRO A 65 -2.74 23.81 -13.98
CA PRO A 65 -4.08 23.89 -14.56
C PRO A 65 -4.93 22.67 -14.20
N GLU A 66 -4.37 21.47 -14.31
CA GLU A 66 -5.04 20.20 -14.04
C GLU A 66 -5.37 20.06 -12.54
N GLN A 67 -4.44 20.44 -11.65
CA GLN A 67 -4.71 20.47 -10.20
C GLN A 67 -5.81 21.48 -9.87
N ALA A 68 -5.78 22.67 -10.47
CA ALA A 68 -6.80 23.68 -10.27
C ALA A 68 -8.17 23.21 -10.76
N GLU A 69 -8.22 22.50 -11.87
CA GLU A 69 -9.44 21.90 -12.39
C GLU A 69 -9.97 20.83 -11.44
N ALA A 70 -9.15 19.89 -10.97
CA ALA A 70 -9.53 18.88 -9.98
C ALA A 70 -10.04 19.50 -8.67
N ILE A 71 -9.51 20.66 -8.26
CA ILE A 71 -9.93 21.38 -7.06
C ILE A 71 -11.27 22.10 -7.26
N THR A 72 -11.52 22.68 -8.43
CA THR A 72 -12.63 23.63 -8.65
C THR A 72 -13.85 23.03 -9.36
N ARG A 73 -13.70 22.00 -10.17
CA ARG A 73 -14.85 21.36 -10.87
C ARG A 73 -15.91 20.87 -9.91
N ARG A 74 -17.18 21.07 -10.28
CA ARG A 74 -18.35 20.71 -9.50
C ARG A 74 -19.43 20.08 -10.37
N GLY A 75 -20.33 19.32 -9.71
CA GLY A 75 -21.50 18.75 -10.35
C GLY A 75 -21.21 17.62 -11.34
N GLN A 76 -20.05 16.99 -11.21
CA GLN A 76 -19.58 15.86 -12.02
C GLN A 76 -18.88 14.84 -11.13
N ASN A 77 -18.92 13.57 -11.52
CA ASN A 77 -18.02 12.58 -10.94
C ASN A 77 -16.61 12.79 -11.51
N LEU A 78 -15.62 12.76 -10.64
CA LEU A 78 -14.23 12.99 -11.05
C LEU A 78 -13.38 11.75 -10.75
N LEU A 79 -12.63 11.29 -11.73
CA LEU A 79 -11.50 10.40 -11.54
C LEU A 79 -10.21 11.19 -11.76
N VAL A 80 -9.40 11.30 -10.74
CA VAL A 80 -8.10 11.97 -10.80
C VAL A 80 -7.01 10.90 -10.86
N ALA A 81 -6.49 10.65 -12.06
CA ALA A 81 -5.35 9.78 -12.28
C ALA A 81 -4.08 10.56 -11.89
N ALA A 82 -3.65 10.40 -10.65
CA ALA A 82 -2.65 11.25 -10.01
C ALA A 82 -1.35 10.47 -9.78
N ALA A 83 -0.37 10.71 -10.63
CA ALA A 83 0.93 10.08 -10.54
C ALA A 83 1.64 10.30 -9.19
N ALA A 84 2.62 9.46 -8.88
CA ALA A 84 3.44 9.59 -7.68
C ALA A 84 4.01 11.00 -7.54
N GLY A 85 3.88 11.59 -6.34
CA GLY A 85 4.41 12.94 -6.08
C GLY A 85 3.71 14.10 -6.79
N SER A 86 2.55 13.86 -7.42
CA SER A 86 1.74 14.91 -8.09
C SER A 86 0.92 15.78 -7.11
N GLY A 87 0.97 15.49 -5.83
CA GLY A 87 0.24 16.23 -4.81
C GLY A 87 -1.19 15.75 -4.60
N LYS A 88 -1.51 14.48 -4.84
CA LYS A 88 -2.84 13.85 -4.61
C LYS A 88 -3.54 14.37 -3.36
N THR A 89 -2.94 14.14 -2.19
CA THR A 89 -3.50 14.56 -0.90
C THR A 89 -3.66 16.08 -0.77
N ALA A 90 -2.75 16.86 -1.35
CA ALA A 90 -2.84 18.32 -1.31
C ALA A 90 -4.04 18.84 -2.12
N VAL A 91 -4.27 18.27 -3.30
CA VAL A 91 -5.43 18.57 -4.16
C VAL A 91 -6.72 18.20 -3.44
N LEU A 92 -6.78 17.02 -2.84
CA LEU A 92 -7.95 16.53 -2.10
C LEU A 92 -8.27 17.43 -0.90
N VAL A 93 -7.30 17.76 -0.05
CA VAL A 93 -7.47 18.65 1.11
C VAL A 93 -7.89 20.05 0.67
N GLU A 94 -7.28 20.61 -0.39
CA GLU A 94 -7.66 21.94 -0.90
C GLU A 94 -9.08 21.95 -1.47
N ARG A 95 -9.48 20.86 -2.17
CA ARG A 95 -10.87 20.72 -2.65
C ARG A 95 -11.86 20.68 -1.49
N ILE A 96 -11.61 19.88 -0.46
CA ILE A 96 -12.45 19.79 0.75
C ILE A 96 -12.54 21.17 1.43
N LYS A 97 -11.40 21.84 1.60
CA LYS A 97 -11.34 23.19 2.17
C LYS A 97 -12.22 24.18 1.39
N ARG A 98 -12.15 24.15 0.05
CA ARG A 98 -12.98 25.04 -0.79
C ARG A 98 -14.47 24.70 -0.70
N LEU A 99 -14.85 23.44 -0.64
CA LEU A 99 -16.25 23.04 -0.44
C LEU A 99 -16.79 23.57 0.89
N ILE A 100 -15.97 23.53 1.96
CA ILE A 100 -16.35 24.10 3.25
C ILE A 100 -16.49 25.63 3.17
N LEU A 101 -15.53 26.30 2.53
CA LEU A 101 -15.49 27.78 2.52
C LEU A 101 -16.45 28.40 1.51
N GLU A 102 -16.46 27.89 0.27
CA GLU A 102 -17.17 28.49 -0.87
C GLU A 102 -18.62 28.02 -0.91
N GLU A 103 -18.88 26.74 -0.67
CA GLU A 103 -20.20 26.14 -0.77
C GLU A 103 -20.89 25.94 0.59
N ARG A 104 -20.22 26.25 1.68
CA ARG A 104 -20.74 26.06 3.05
C ARG A 104 -21.14 24.60 3.33
N CYS A 105 -20.54 23.65 2.62
CA CYS A 105 -20.77 22.25 2.87
C CYS A 105 -20.11 21.85 4.20
N ALA A 106 -20.90 21.32 5.12
CA ALA A 106 -20.37 20.89 6.41
C ALA A 106 -19.60 19.57 6.26
N ILE A 107 -18.54 19.41 7.07
CA ILE A 107 -17.63 18.25 6.96
C ILE A 107 -18.32 16.92 7.26
N ASP A 108 -19.38 16.88 8.05
CA ASP A 108 -20.19 15.71 8.34
C ASP A 108 -21.11 15.28 7.18
N HIS A 109 -21.27 16.15 6.16
CA HIS A 109 -21.89 15.81 4.88
C HIS A 109 -20.91 15.29 3.82
N MET A 110 -19.68 15.02 4.21
CA MET A 110 -18.65 14.41 3.34
C MET A 110 -18.28 13.04 3.85
N LEU A 111 -18.22 12.07 2.93
CA LEU A 111 -17.60 10.77 3.17
C LEU A 111 -16.19 10.79 2.55
N ILE A 112 -15.16 10.59 3.36
CA ILE A 112 -13.77 10.56 2.92
C ILE A 112 -13.21 9.20 3.32
N VAL A 113 -12.96 8.36 2.32
CA VAL A 113 -12.47 7.00 2.52
C VAL A 113 -11.02 6.89 2.12
N THR A 114 -10.23 6.25 2.98
CA THR A 114 -8.81 5.97 2.75
C THR A 114 -8.53 4.47 2.95
N PHE A 115 -7.40 4.00 2.43
CA PHE A 115 -7.04 2.58 2.53
C PHE A 115 -6.60 2.16 3.94
N THR A 116 -5.93 3.04 4.70
CA THR A 116 -5.43 2.73 6.05
C THR A 116 -5.91 3.71 7.11
N ASN A 117 -5.99 3.24 8.36
CA ASN A 117 -6.33 4.11 9.51
C ASN A 117 -5.30 5.23 9.70
N ALA A 118 -4.03 4.97 9.42
CA ALA A 118 -2.97 5.97 9.47
C ALA A 118 -3.22 7.09 8.43
N ALA A 119 -3.59 6.73 7.19
CA ALA A 119 -3.93 7.69 6.14
C ALA A 119 -5.19 8.51 6.51
N ALA A 120 -6.21 7.87 7.08
CA ALA A 120 -7.41 8.57 7.57
C ALA A 120 -7.07 9.59 8.68
N SER A 121 -6.23 9.20 9.63
CA SER A 121 -5.77 10.08 10.72
C SER A 121 -4.94 11.24 10.18
N GLU A 122 -4.02 10.99 9.25
CA GLU A 122 -3.22 12.02 8.59
C GLU A 122 -4.09 12.98 7.78
N MET A 123 -5.10 12.45 7.08
CA MET A 123 -6.07 13.26 6.33
C MET A 123 -6.84 14.19 7.26
N LYS A 124 -7.34 13.65 8.37
CA LYS A 124 -8.06 14.40 9.41
C LYS A 124 -7.20 15.53 9.98
N GLU A 125 -5.94 15.26 10.32
CA GLU A 125 -4.98 16.26 10.81
C GLU A 125 -4.70 17.35 9.75
N LYS A 126 -4.56 16.99 8.49
CA LYS A 126 -4.35 17.96 7.40
C LYS A 126 -5.55 18.87 7.20
N ILE A 127 -6.76 18.31 7.24
CA ILE A 127 -8.01 19.09 7.15
C ILE A 127 -8.14 20.02 8.36
N GLU A 128 -7.88 19.53 9.57
CA GLU A 128 -7.88 20.33 10.78
C GLU A 128 -6.92 21.51 10.69
N LYS A 129 -5.67 21.27 10.29
CA LYS A 129 -4.67 22.33 10.09
C LYS A 129 -5.11 23.35 9.04
N ALA A 130 -5.76 22.90 7.97
CA ALA A 130 -6.26 23.79 6.93
C ALA A 130 -7.40 24.67 7.44
N ILE A 131 -8.35 24.14 8.21
CA ILE A 131 -9.44 24.88 8.82
C ILE A 131 -8.91 25.88 9.88
N ARG A 132 -8.00 25.46 10.76
CA ARG A 132 -7.37 26.34 11.77
C ARG A 132 -6.66 27.53 11.12
N LYS A 133 -5.87 27.28 10.07
CA LYS A 133 -5.22 28.34 9.31
C LYS A 133 -6.20 29.37 8.73
N GLU A 134 -7.37 28.90 8.29
CA GLU A 134 -8.40 29.78 7.75
C GLU A 134 -9.13 30.57 8.85
N ILE A 135 -9.34 29.95 10.02
CA ILE A 135 -9.84 30.63 11.23
C ILE A 135 -8.89 31.78 11.61
N ASP A 136 -7.58 31.52 11.64
CA ASP A 136 -6.58 32.55 11.98
C ASP A 136 -6.64 33.71 10.96
N ARG A 137 -6.74 33.39 9.65
CA ARG A 137 -6.86 34.38 8.58
C ARG A 137 -8.12 35.25 8.73
N VAL A 138 -9.27 34.64 9.02
CA VAL A 138 -10.53 35.36 9.21
C VAL A 138 -10.48 36.18 10.49
N ALA A 139 -9.86 35.70 11.56
CA ALA A 139 -9.69 36.41 12.80
C ALA A 139 -8.76 37.65 12.65
N GLU A 140 -7.66 37.52 11.89
CA GLU A 140 -6.79 38.65 11.54
C GLU A 140 -7.54 39.71 10.73
N ALA A 141 -8.30 39.27 9.69
CA ALA A 141 -9.12 40.19 8.89
C ALA A 141 -10.17 40.93 9.74
N LEU A 142 -10.79 40.28 10.72
CA LEU A 142 -11.69 40.92 11.67
C LEU A 142 -10.98 41.95 12.56
N ALA A 143 -9.77 41.65 13.03
CA ALA A 143 -8.98 42.55 13.84
C ALA A 143 -8.53 43.81 13.04
N ASP A 144 -8.19 43.64 11.77
CA ASP A 144 -7.84 44.76 10.88
C ASP A 144 -9.06 45.68 10.61
N GLU A 145 -10.26 45.11 10.35
CA GLU A 145 -11.48 45.91 10.21
C GLU A 145 -11.86 46.66 11.51
N ASP A 146 -11.65 46.05 12.68
CA ASP A 146 -11.87 46.68 13.98
C ASP A 146 -10.89 47.84 14.21
N ALA A 147 -9.64 47.71 13.76
CA ALA A 147 -8.64 48.75 13.83
C ALA A 147 -8.97 49.94 12.89
N GLU A 148 -9.39 49.63 11.64
CA GLU A 148 -9.81 50.65 10.66
C GLU A 148 -11.08 51.37 11.10
N GLY A 149 -12.08 50.65 11.61
CA GLY A 149 -13.31 51.22 12.16
C GLY A 149 -13.02 52.12 13.36
N SER A 150 -12.10 51.76 14.25
CA SER A 150 -11.69 52.55 15.40
C SER A 150 -10.92 53.79 15.00
N ALA A 151 -10.08 53.73 13.97
CA ALA A 151 -9.33 54.88 13.42
C ALA A 151 -10.31 55.88 12.75
N ALA A 152 -11.29 55.38 11.99
CA ALA A 152 -12.32 56.24 11.37
C ALA A 152 -13.23 56.93 12.40
N VAL A 153 -13.53 56.27 13.53
CA VAL A 153 -14.28 56.88 14.63
C VAL A 153 -13.45 57.97 15.33
N ARG A 154 -12.16 57.75 15.56
CA ARG A 154 -11.25 58.76 16.16
C ARG A 154 -11.06 59.97 15.26
N SER A 155 -10.81 59.78 13.96
CA SER A 155 -10.66 60.88 13.01
C SER A 155 -11.95 61.69 12.88
N HIS A 156 -13.13 61.07 13.00
CA HIS A 156 -14.41 61.76 13.01
C HIS A 156 -14.71 62.51 14.32
N ALA A 157 -14.25 61.96 15.45
CA ALA A 157 -14.33 62.61 16.74
C ALA A 157 -13.37 63.82 16.82
N GLU A 158 -12.19 63.71 16.29
CA GLU A 158 -11.17 64.74 16.16
C GLU A 158 -11.65 65.86 15.21
N ALA A 159 -12.19 65.52 14.04
CA ALA A 159 -12.78 66.54 13.12
C ALA A 159 -14.01 67.23 13.69
N LYS A 160 -14.82 66.54 14.51
CA LYS A 160 -15.96 67.15 15.21
C LYS A 160 -15.50 68.03 16.35
N ALA A 161 -14.45 67.65 17.09
CA ALA A 161 -13.86 68.48 18.13
C ALA A 161 -13.18 69.74 17.57
N GLU A 162 -12.55 69.66 16.42
CA GLU A 162 -12.00 70.79 15.70
C GLU A 162 -13.08 71.72 15.13
N ALA A 163 -14.22 71.20 14.67
CA ALA A 163 -15.35 71.95 14.21
C ALA A 163 -16.12 72.67 15.36
N GLU A 164 -16.14 72.06 16.55
CA GLU A 164 -16.72 72.69 17.76
C GLU A 164 -15.80 73.69 18.42
N ALA A 165 -14.48 73.67 18.19
CA ALA A 165 -13.50 74.61 18.67
C ALA A 165 -13.41 75.92 17.80
N GLY A 166 -13.98 75.90 16.62
CA GLY A 166 -13.93 76.97 15.61
C GLY A 166 -15.25 77.75 15.44
N VAL A 167 -15.93 78.19 16.52
CA VAL A 167 -17.05 79.03 16.37
C VAL A 167 -16.61 80.46 16.47
N ASP A 168 -16.38 81.14 15.34
CA ASP A 168 -16.81 82.47 15.05
C ASP A 168 -16.79 82.72 13.52
N GLY A 169 -17.97 82.99 12.97
CA GLY A 169 -18.10 83.84 11.78
C GLY A 169 -18.37 83.23 10.41
N ALA A 170 -19.64 83.36 10.00
CA ALA A 170 -20.10 83.59 8.62
C ALA A 170 -20.35 82.47 7.61
N ALA A 171 -21.64 82.21 7.44
CA ALA A 171 -22.42 82.15 6.19
C ALA A 171 -22.13 81.09 5.13
N CYS A 172 -23.13 80.17 4.99
CA CYS A 172 -23.77 79.73 3.75
C CYS A 172 -22.92 78.94 2.68
N GLY A 173 -23.18 77.71 2.57
CA GLY A 173 -22.83 76.90 1.40
C GLY A 173 -23.48 75.54 1.46
N GLN A 174 -24.49 75.28 0.58
CA GLN A 174 -25.22 74.04 0.41
C GLN A 174 -24.34 72.89 -0.20
N ASP A 175 -23.46 72.32 0.54
CA ASP A 175 -22.74 71.12 0.08
C ASP A 175 -22.55 70.01 1.13
N GLY A 176 -23.26 70.12 2.30
CA GLY A 176 -23.13 69.17 3.40
C GLY A 176 -23.82 67.81 3.22
N ASN A 177 -24.59 67.63 2.14
CA ASN A 177 -25.45 66.42 1.97
C ASN A 177 -24.82 65.24 1.16
N HIS A 178 -23.73 65.51 0.46
CA HIS A 178 -23.03 64.45 -0.29
C HIS A 178 -21.96 63.70 0.53
N ALA A 179 -21.29 64.39 1.45
CA ALA A 179 -20.28 63.79 2.32
C ALA A 179 -20.91 62.85 3.40
N GLY A 180 -22.09 63.23 3.93
CA GLY A 180 -22.82 62.41 4.89
C GLY A 180 -23.37 61.09 4.32
N LYS A 181 -23.82 61.09 3.05
CA LYS A 181 -24.32 59.90 2.36
C LYS A 181 -23.19 58.94 1.96
N GLN A 182 -22.02 59.46 1.63
CA GLN A 182 -20.85 58.61 1.34
C GLN A 182 -20.24 57.97 2.60
N SER A 183 -20.27 58.64 3.74
CA SER A 183 -19.82 58.12 5.03
C SER A 183 -20.76 57.07 5.62
N SER A 184 -22.09 57.22 5.46
CA SER A 184 -23.07 56.21 5.88
C SER A 184 -22.98 54.95 5.01
N ALA A 185 -22.87 55.09 3.68
CA ALA A 185 -22.75 53.95 2.77
C ALA A 185 -21.43 53.14 3.01
N ARG A 186 -20.30 53.83 3.35
CA ARG A 186 -19.08 53.15 3.75
C ARG A 186 -19.21 52.44 5.08
N ARG A 187 -19.90 52.98 6.08
CA ARG A 187 -20.15 52.31 7.36
C ARG A 187 -21.06 51.12 7.19
N GLU A 188 -22.15 51.21 6.44
CA GLU A 188 -23.04 50.10 6.15
C GLU A 188 -22.29 48.94 5.39
N SER A 189 -21.37 49.26 4.49
CA SER A 189 -20.58 48.27 3.79
C SER A 189 -19.52 47.61 4.70
N SER A 190 -18.88 48.34 5.62
CA SER A 190 -17.95 47.81 6.62
C SER A 190 -18.65 46.93 7.66
N ASP A 191 -19.83 47.36 8.15
CA ASP A 191 -20.61 46.56 9.09
C ASP A 191 -21.14 45.28 8.46
N ALA A 192 -21.49 45.28 7.16
CA ALA A 192 -21.90 44.11 6.42
C ALA A 192 -20.73 43.13 6.20
N SER A 193 -19.54 43.63 5.85
CA SER A 193 -18.31 42.85 5.70
C SER A 193 -17.92 42.19 7.03
N ARG A 194 -17.90 42.94 8.12
CA ARG A 194 -17.62 42.43 9.46
C ARG A 194 -18.60 41.33 9.88
N ALA A 195 -19.89 41.51 9.65
CA ALA A 195 -20.92 40.53 9.96
C ALA A 195 -20.76 39.24 9.10
N ALA A 196 -20.23 39.36 7.88
CA ALA A 196 -19.91 38.22 7.05
C ALA A 196 -18.72 37.44 7.61
N LEU A 197 -17.62 38.15 7.97
CA LEU A 197 -16.43 37.52 8.59
C LEU A 197 -16.76 36.84 9.93
N GLN A 198 -17.61 37.45 10.74
CA GLN A 198 -18.07 36.83 12.00
C GLN A 198 -18.87 35.55 11.76
N ARG A 199 -19.76 35.55 10.77
CA ARG A 199 -20.48 34.33 10.36
C ARG A 199 -19.52 33.26 9.87
N ASP A 200 -18.48 33.61 9.09
CA ASP A 200 -17.45 32.70 8.62
C ASP A 200 -16.68 32.09 9.78
N LEU A 201 -16.27 32.91 10.74
CA LEU A 201 -15.54 32.45 11.92
C LEU A 201 -16.36 31.43 12.75
N VAL A 202 -17.64 31.74 12.98
CA VAL A 202 -18.55 30.83 13.71
C VAL A 202 -18.76 29.53 12.94
N PHE A 203 -18.94 29.60 11.62
CA PHE A 203 -19.10 28.40 10.78
C PHE A 203 -17.83 27.53 10.79
N LEU A 204 -16.64 28.13 10.62
CA LEU A 204 -15.37 27.40 10.63
C LEU A 204 -15.08 26.75 11.99
N LYS A 205 -15.35 27.46 13.11
CA LYS A 205 -15.22 26.84 14.44
C LYS A 205 -16.13 25.63 14.60
N ARG A 206 -17.37 25.72 14.11
CA ARG A 206 -18.30 24.58 14.11
C ARG A 206 -17.76 23.40 13.29
N GLN A 207 -17.02 23.65 12.19
CA GLN A 207 -16.41 22.56 11.42
C GLN A 207 -15.35 21.81 12.24
N LEU A 208 -14.57 22.51 13.09
CA LEU A 208 -13.62 21.85 14.01
C LEU A 208 -14.35 20.99 15.06
N ASP A 209 -15.50 21.47 15.56
CA ASP A 209 -16.29 20.69 16.53
C ASP A 209 -16.93 19.44 15.88
N LEU A 210 -17.25 19.49 14.59
CA LEU A 210 -17.78 18.34 13.82
C LEU A 210 -16.71 17.35 13.38
N LEU A 211 -15.46 17.81 13.19
CA LEU A 211 -14.38 17.02 12.63
C LEU A 211 -14.06 15.68 13.38
N PRO A 212 -14.13 15.60 14.72
CA PRO A 212 -13.95 14.33 15.43
C PRO A 212 -14.93 13.23 14.96
N ASN A 213 -16.17 13.61 14.64
CA ASN A 213 -17.25 12.72 14.23
C ASN A 213 -17.50 12.72 12.72
N ALA A 214 -16.64 13.38 11.93
CA ALA A 214 -16.73 13.36 10.48
C ALA A 214 -16.38 11.98 9.91
N ASN A 215 -17.04 11.59 8.83
CA ASN A 215 -16.81 10.31 8.14
C ASN A 215 -15.51 10.35 7.33
N ILE A 216 -14.39 10.41 8.05
CA ILE A 216 -13.01 10.30 7.52
C ILE A 216 -12.42 9.03 8.08
N SER A 217 -12.44 7.95 7.30
CA SER A 217 -12.18 6.60 7.81
C SER A 217 -11.76 5.63 6.71
N THR A 218 -11.47 4.38 7.07
CA THR A 218 -11.34 3.28 6.11
C THR A 218 -12.73 2.77 5.69
N PHE A 219 -12.79 2.00 4.59
CA PHE A 219 -14.03 1.32 4.17
C PHE A 219 -14.65 0.49 5.28
N HIS A 220 -13.86 -0.33 5.97
CA HIS A 220 -14.35 -1.16 7.08
C HIS A 220 -14.93 -0.33 8.24
N ALA A 221 -14.29 0.79 8.60
CA ALA A 221 -14.80 1.64 9.67
C ALA A 221 -16.12 2.32 9.28
N PHE A 222 -16.27 2.73 8.02
CA PHE A 222 -17.53 3.22 7.48
C PHE A 222 -18.59 2.12 7.44
N ALA A 223 -18.26 0.92 6.95
CA ALA A 223 -19.16 -0.22 6.92
C ALA A 223 -19.67 -0.61 8.32
N LEU A 224 -18.79 -0.54 9.35
CA LEU A 224 -19.19 -0.71 10.76
C LEU A 224 -20.20 0.35 11.22
N GLU A 225 -20.06 1.61 10.77
CA GLU A 225 -21.07 2.65 11.07
C GLU A 225 -22.42 2.29 10.44
N VAL A 226 -22.43 1.81 9.20
CA VAL A 226 -23.63 1.36 8.49
C VAL A 226 -24.30 0.23 9.26
N ILE A 227 -23.56 -0.81 9.63
CA ILE A 227 -24.07 -1.95 10.41
C ILE A 227 -24.64 -1.49 11.75
N ARG A 228 -23.89 -0.74 12.55
CA ARG A 228 -24.35 -0.26 13.86
C ARG A 228 -25.60 0.58 13.81
N ARG A 229 -25.82 1.27 12.70
CA ARG A 229 -26.99 2.12 12.52
C ARG A 229 -28.22 1.32 12.07
N PHE A 230 -28.06 0.35 11.19
CA PHE A 230 -29.13 -0.37 10.51
C PHE A 230 -29.09 -1.88 10.80
N PHE A 231 -28.47 -2.31 11.92
CA PHE A 231 -28.34 -3.72 12.29
C PHE A 231 -29.66 -4.51 12.26
N TYR A 232 -30.77 -3.83 12.47
CA TYR A 232 -32.10 -4.44 12.46
C TYR A 232 -32.59 -4.86 11.06
N LEU A 233 -31.90 -4.48 9.99
CA LEU A 233 -32.18 -4.94 8.63
C LEU A 233 -31.49 -6.27 8.28
N ILE A 234 -30.57 -6.71 9.11
CA ILE A 234 -29.76 -7.91 8.93
C ILE A 234 -29.79 -8.75 10.22
N ASP A 235 -29.49 -10.04 10.10
CA ASP A 235 -29.48 -10.97 11.24
C ASP A 235 -28.12 -10.89 12.00
N VAL A 236 -27.85 -9.74 12.62
CA VAL A 236 -26.62 -9.51 13.38
C VAL A 236 -26.94 -8.94 14.76
N GLU A 237 -26.34 -9.53 15.80
CA GLU A 237 -26.49 -9.05 17.16
C GLU A 237 -25.84 -7.64 17.32
N PRO A 238 -26.47 -6.69 18.02
CA PRO A 238 -25.94 -5.33 18.21
C PRO A 238 -24.58 -5.28 18.90
N ASN A 239 -24.26 -6.28 19.73
CA ASN A 239 -23.06 -6.37 20.55
C ASN A 239 -21.95 -7.25 19.93
N PHE A 240 -21.99 -7.44 18.61
CA PHE A 240 -20.96 -8.22 17.91
C PHE A 240 -19.54 -7.68 18.18
N LYS A 241 -18.57 -8.57 18.10
CA LYS A 241 -17.15 -8.25 18.20
C LYS A 241 -16.45 -8.54 16.88
N ILE A 242 -15.38 -7.82 16.61
CA ILE A 242 -14.54 -8.12 15.44
C ILE A 242 -13.69 -9.34 15.74
N CYS A 243 -13.70 -10.31 14.83
CA CYS A 243 -12.89 -11.52 14.92
C CYS A 243 -11.43 -11.18 14.64
N ASP A 244 -10.54 -11.47 15.58
CA ASP A 244 -9.10 -11.37 15.35
C ASP A 244 -8.60 -12.53 14.49
N ASN A 245 -7.41 -12.36 13.88
CA ASN A 245 -6.84 -13.34 12.96
C ASN A 245 -6.66 -14.74 13.60
N SER A 246 -6.30 -14.81 14.86
CA SER A 246 -6.08 -16.08 15.55
C SER A 246 -7.39 -16.84 15.74
N ARG A 247 -8.45 -16.15 16.14
CA ARG A 247 -9.80 -16.73 16.24
C ARG A 247 -10.36 -17.10 14.88
N GLN A 248 -10.14 -16.26 13.88
CA GLN A 248 -10.54 -16.54 12.49
C GLN A 248 -9.92 -17.86 12.01
N MET A 249 -8.63 -18.05 12.22
CA MET A 249 -7.93 -19.29 11.84
C MET A 249 -8.53 -20.52 12.56
N ILE A 250 -8.79 -20.42 13.85
CA ILE A 250 -9.40 -21.52 14.62
C ILE A 250 -10.81 -21.84 14.11
N LEU A 251 -11.65 -20.84 13.88
CA LEU A 251 -13.03 -21.06 13.42
C LEU A 251 -13.07 -21.62 11.99
N ARG A 252 -12.19 -21.17 11.11
CA ARG A 252 -12.03 -21.73 9.77
C ARG A 252 -11.60 -23.19 9.80
N GLY A 253 -10.62 -23.53 10.64
CA GLY A 253 -10.21 -24.93 10.85
C GLY A 253 -11.36 -25.79 11.35
N GLN A 254 -12.10 -25.33 12.36
CA GLN A 254 -13.27 -26.04 12.88
C GLN A 254 -14.40 -26.20 11.84
N ALA A 255 -14.60 -25.18 10.99
CA ALA A 255 -15.59 -25.25 9.91
C ALA A 255 -15.18 -26.25 8.82
N MET A 256 -13.89 -26.32 8.53
CA MET A 256 -13.34 -27.29 7.59
C MET A 256 -13.43 -28.72 8.11
N ASP A 257 -13.13 -28.91 9.38
CA ASP A 257 -13.23 -30.25 10.00
C ASP A 257 -14.67 -30.75 10.00
N GLU A 258 -15.63 -29.89 10.36
CA GLU A 258 -17.06 -30.22 10.34
C GLU A 258 -17.56 -30.50 8.91
N LEU A 259 -17.14 -29.70 7.90
CA LEU A 259 -17.48 -29.98 6.51
C LEU A 259 -17.01 -31.38 6.06
N LEU A 260 -15.78 -31.73 6.42
CA LEU A 260 -15.23 -33.03 6.07
C LEU A 260 -15.95 -34.18 6.83
N GLU A 261 -16.29 -33.99 8.12
CA GLU A 261 -17.08 -34.94 8.89
C GLU A 261 -18.45 -35.16 8.23
N GLU A 262 -19.15 -34.11 7.81
CA GLU A 262 -20.44 -34.23 7.08
C GLU A 262 -20.31 -35.10 5.82
N PHE A 263 -19.26 -34.93 5.02
CA PHE A 263 -19.05 -35.71 3.80
C PHE A 263 -18.66 -37.16 4.09
N PHE A 264 -17.83 -37.40 5.13
CA PHE A 264 -17.46 -38.77 5.53
C PHE A 264 -18.64 -39.52 6.17
N GLU A 265 -19.44 -38.88 6.99
CA GLU A 265 -20.63 -39.49 7.60
C GLU A 265 -21.72 -39.80 6.58
N ALA A 266 -21.86 -38.93 5.57
CA ALA A 266 -22.80 -39.13 4.47
C ALA A 266 -22.35 -40.20 3.47
N ASP A 267 -21.10 -40.68 3.55
CA ASP A 267 -20.47 -41.55 2.54
C ASP A 267 -20.66 -41.01 1.11
N ASP A 268 -20.40 -39.66 0.95
CA ASP A 268 -20.68 -38.93 -0.29
C ASP A 268 -19.77 -39.39 -1.43
N ALA A 269 -20.34 -40.09 -2.40
CA ALA A 269 -19.61 -40.63 -3.53
C ALA A 269 -18.96 -39.55 -4.41
N GLU A 270 -19.60 -38.35 -4.54
CA GLU A 270 -19.05 -37.24 -5.33
C GLU A 270 -17.82 -36.66 -4.64
N PHE A 271 -17.79 -36.62 -3.31
CA PHE A 271 -16.65 -36.23 -2.52
C PHE A 271 -15.44 -37.14 -2.75
N TYR A 272 -15.64 -38.44 -2.69
CA TYR A 272 -14.55 -39.39 -2.93
C TYR A 272 -14.03 -39.34 -4.37
N GLU A 273 -14.91 -39.15 -5.34
CA GLU A 273 -14.53 -38.99 -6.74
C GLU A 273 -13.71 -37.70 -6.96
N PHE A 274 -14.16 -36.61 -6.33
CA PHE A 274 -13.45 -35.35 -6.35
C PHE A 274 -12.04 -35.45 -5.72
N LEU A 275 -11.94 -36.05 -4.53
CA LEU A 275 -10.65 -36.26 -3.87
C LEU A 275 -9.70 -37.06 -4.73
N LYS A 276 -10.18 -38.13 -5.36
CA LYS A 276 -9.41 -38.98 -6.24
C LYS A 276 -8.89 -38.21 -7.46
N SER A 277 -9.71 -37.37 -8.03
CA SER A 277 -9.40 -36.65 -9.28
C SER A 277 -8.47 -35.45 -9.04
N TYR A 278 -8.69 -34.68 -7.95
CA TYR A 278 -8.04 -33.38 -7.73
C TYR A 278 -7.07 -33.33 -6.57
N SER A 279 -7.17 -34.24 -5.57
CA SER A 279 -6.32 -34.22 -4.37
C SER A 279 -5.27 -35.36 -4.31
N GLY A 280 -5.39 -36.35 -5.18
CA GLY A 280 -4.57 -37.59 -5.11
C GLY A 280 -5.04 -38.49 -3.95
N ASP A 281 -4.77 -39.79 -4.05
CA ASP A 281 -5.43 -40.91 -3.34
C ASP A 281 -5.57 -40.86 -1.82
N ARG A 282 -5.09 -39.82 -1.12
CA ARG A 282 -5.24 -39.68 0.37
C ARG A 282 -4.87 -38.27 0.90
N ASN A 283 -4.89 -37.25 0.09
CA ASN A 283 -4.41 -35.91 0.54
C ASN A 283 -5.55 -34.88 0.69
N GLU A 284 -6.25 -34.89 1.82
CA GLU A 284 -7.28 -33.91 2.16
C GLU A 284 -6.73 -32.47 2.22
N ASN A 285 -5.42 -32.28 2.45
CA ASN A 285 -4.83 -30.96 2.57
C ASN A 285 -4.97 -30.14 1.30
N ARG A 286 -4.94 -30.77 0.12
CA ARG A 286 -5.15 -30.07 -1.15
C ARG A 286 -6.60 -29.60 -1.29
N PHE A 287 -7.56 -30.43 -0.89
CA PHE A 287 -8.98 -30.05 -0.85
C PHE A 287 -9.19 -28.86 0.09
N ARG A 288 -8.64 -28.94 1.32
CA ARG A 288 -8.70 -27.83 2.29
C ARG A 288 -8.15 -26.54 1.69
N GLN A 289 -6.98 -26.58 1.08
CA GLN A 289 -6.38 -25.41 0.42
C GLN A 289 -7.24 -24.88 -0.73
N MET A 290 -7.82 -25.77 -1.54
CA MET A 290 -8.70 -25.35 -2.66
C MET A 290 -9.94 -24.62 -2.12
N ILE A 291 -10.63 -25.16 -1.12
CA ILE A 291 -11.80 -24.55 -0.50
C ILE A 291 -11.42 -23.19 0.12
N GLU A 292 -10.38 -23.13 0.96
CA GLU A 292 -9.98 -21.90 1.64
C GLU A 292 -9.54 -20.79 0.67
N SER A 293 -8.68 -21.14 -0.31
CA SER A 293 -8.21 -20.14 -1.28
C SER A 293 -9.33 -19.63 -2.19
N THR A 294 -10.23 -20.51 -2.62
CA THR A 294 -11.38 -20.08 -3.45
C THR A 294 -12.38 -19.29 -2.63
N PHE A 295 -12.63 -19.70 -1.38
CA PHE A 295 -13.48 -18.96 -0.45
C PHE A 295 -12.96 -17.53 -0.27
N ASP A 296 -11.67 -17.36 0.03
CA ASP A 296 -11.08 -16.04 0.18
C ASP A 296 -11.21 -15.18 -1.08
N THR A 297 -11.03 -15.78 -2.25
CA THR A 297 -11.13 -15.07 -3.54
C THR A 297 -12.54 -14.56 -3.78
N ILE A 298 -13.56 -15.39 -3.60
CA ILE A 298 -14.95 -14.99 -3.88
C ILE A 298 -15.53 -14.00 -2.87
N GLN A 299 -14.93 -13.89 -1.66
CA GLN A 299 -15.35 -12.90 -0.66
C GLN A 299 -15.12 -11.45 -1.09
N SER A 300 -14.32 -11.20 -2.12
CA SER A 300 -14.19 -9.86 -2.69
C SER A 300 -15.38 -9.43 -3.55
N LEU A 301 -16.25 -10.39 -3.91
CA LEU A 301 -17.43 -10.16 -4.76
C LEU A 301 -18.64 -9.75 -3.93
N PRO A 302 -19.53 -8.89 -4.44
CA PRO A 302 -20.74 -8.48 -3.72
C PRO A 302 -21.73 -9.62 -3.45
N GLU A 303 -21.83 -10.58 -4.39
CA GLU A 303 -22.78 -11.70 -4.37
C GLU A 303 -22.02 -13.02 -4.64
N PRO A 304 -21.18 -13.50 -3.70
CA PRO A 304 -20.29 -14.64 -3.95
C PRO A 304 -21.03 -15.92 -4.34
N ALA A 305 -22.15 -16.20 -3.68
CA ALA A 305 -22.95 -17.41 -3.92
C ALA A 305 -23.65 -17.39 -5.28
N GLU A 306 -24.15 -16.24 -5.71
CA GLU A 306 -24.80 -16.07 -7.00
C GLU A 306 -23.77 -16.18 -8.13
N TRP A 307 -22.68 -15.46 -8.01
CA TRP A 307 -21.57 -15.54 -8.96
C TRP A 307 -21.05 -16.97 -9.13
N LEU A 308 -20.87 -17.70 -8.02
CA LEU A 308 -20.38 -19.08 -8.08
C LEU A 308 -21.37 -20.00 -8.83
N ARG A 309 -22.67 -19.86 -8.55
CA ARG A 309 -23.70 -20.64 -9.25
C ARG A 309 -23.75 -20.31 -10.75
N GLU A 310 -23.65 -19.03 -11.10
CA GLU A 310 -23.62 -18.60 -12.50
C GLU A 310 -22.40 -19.18 -13.22
N LYS A 311 -21.22 -19.13 -12.60
CA LYS A 311 -19.99 -19.65 -13.20
C LYS A 311 -20.00 -21.17 -13.38
N VAL A 312 -20.55 -21.89 -12.45
CA VAL A 312 -20.73 -23.34 -12.60
C VAL A 312 -21.78 -23.65 -13.66
N GLU A 313 -22.86 -22.89 -13.72
CA GLU A 313 -23.91 -23.11 -14.74
C GLU A 313 -23.43 -22.84 -16.17
N GLU A 314 -22.45 -21.93 -16.37
CA GLU A 314 -21.80 -21.73 -17.67
C GLU A 314 -21.12 -23.01 -18.20
N LEU A 315 -20.73 -23.94 -17.32
CA LEU A 315 -20.11 -25.22 -17.66
C LEU A 315 -21.12 -26.35 -17.90
N ASN A 316 -22.43 -26.10 -17.79
CA ASN A 316 -23.47 -27.10 -17.87
C ASN A 316 -23.57 -27.68 -19.30
N PRO A 317 -23.33 -28.99 -19.50
CA PRO A 317 -23.41 -29.64 -20.82
C PRO A 317 -24.80 -29.49 -21.51
N ALA A 318 -25.86 -29.22 -20.76
CA ALA A 318 -27.18 -29.03 -21.29
C ALA A 318 -27.32 -27.78 -22.20
N HIS A 319 -26.42 -26.79 -22.06
CA HIS A 319 -26.36 -25.60 -22.90
C HIS A 319 -25.73 -25.86 -24.27
N GLY A 320 -25.00 -26.97 -24.41
CA GLY A 320 -24.27 -27.36 -25.61
C GLY A 320 -22.95 -26.63 -25.83
N ILE A 321 -22.18 -27.14 -26.75
CA ILE A 321 -20.79 -26.67 -27.00
C ILE A 321 -20.75 -25.24 -27.55
N GLU A 322 -21.76 -24.83 -28.31
CA GLU A 322 -21.86 -23.45 -28.84
C GLU A 322 -22.01 -22.43 -27.71
N ALA A 323 -22.78 -22.74 -26.67
CA ALA A 323 -22.92 -21.86 -25.52
C ALA A 323 -21.61 -21.77 -24.69
N PHE A 324 -20.86 -22.88 -24.59
CA PHE A 324 -19.54 -22.88 -23.97
C PHE A 324 -18.56 -21.99 -24.73
N ALA A 325 -18.60 -21.96 -26.06
CA ALA A 325 -17.76 -21.08 -26.87
C ALA A 325 -17.98 -19.57 -26.58
N GLU A 326 -19.18 -19.18 -26.14
CA GLU A 326 -19.57 -17.82 -25.77
C GLU A 326 -19.44 -17.52 -24.25
N SER A 327 -18.98 -18.50 -23.46
CA SER A 327 -18.84 -18.37 -22.01
C SER A 327 -17.83 -17.29 -21.59
N ALA A 328 -17.89 -16.86 -20.32
CA ALA A 328 -16.93 -15.91 -19.78
C ALA A 328 -15.51 -16.48 -19.78
N VAL A 329 -15.38 -17.78 -19.50
CA VAL A 329 -14.07 -18.48 -19.52
C VAL A 329 -13.42 -18.40 -20.91
N MET A 330 -14.21 -18.62 -21.97
CA MET A 330 -13.70 -18.53 -23.33
C MET A 330 -13.37 -17.10 -23.75
N ARG A 331 -14.11 -16.11 -23.26
CA ARG A 331 -13.78 -14.70 -23.51
C ARG A 331 -12.45 -14.31 -22.87
N GLU A 332 -12.24 -14.66 -21.58
CA GLU A 332 -10.98 -14.42 -20.91
C GLU A 332 -9.80 -15.14 -21.55
N LEU A 333 -10.00 -16.40 -22.01
CA LEU A 333 -8.98 -17.13 -22.73
C LEU A 333 -8.53 -16.38 -24.00
N TRP A 334 -9.47 -15.82 -24.75
CA TRP A 334 -9.14 -15.05 -25.94
C TRP A 334 -8.47 -13.74 -25.63
N GLU A 335 -8.93 -13.01 -24.59
CA GLU A 335 -8.33 -11.75 -24.14
C GLU A 335 -6.89 -11.97 -23.67
N ASP A 336 -6.63 -13.03 -22.86
CA ASP A 336 -5.27 -13.38 -22.45
C ASP A 336 -4.39 -13.78 -23.65
N THR A 337 -4.96 -14.53 -24.61
CA THR A 337 -4.26 -14.90 -25.84
C THR A 337 -3.84 -13.68 -26.64
N GLU A 338 -4.76 -12.74 -26.90
CA GLU A 338 -4.50 -11.48 -27.61
C GLU A 338 -3.45 -10.65 -26.89
N ALA A 339 -3.56 -10.49 -25.57
CA ALA A 339 -2.60 -9.72 -24.76
C ALA A 339 -1.18 -10.34 -24.78
N ARG A 340 -1.05 -11.66 -24.70
CA ARG A 340 0.24 -12.35 -24.77
C ARG A 340 0.88 -12.21 -26.15
N LEU A 341 0.10 -12.33 -27.22
CA LEU A 341 0.58 -12.16 -28.60
C LEU A 341 1.03 -10.73 -28.85
N ALA A 342 0.25 -9.73 -28.42
CA ALA A 342 0.59 -8.31 -28.54
C ALA A 342 1.93 -7.99 -27.84
N ARG A 343 2.13 -8.49 -26.61
CA ARG A 343 3.40 -8.33 -25.87
C ARG A 343 4.60 -8.94 -26.61
N ALA A 344 4.43 -10.15 -27.11
CA ALA A 344 5.48 -10.83 -27.86
C ALA A 344 5.82 -10.11 -29.18
N LYS A 345 4.81 -9.58 -29.87
CA LYS A 345 4.95 -8.80 -31.11
C LYS A 345 5.67 -7.48 -30.88
N ALA A 346 5.42 -6.79 -29.76
CA ALA A 346 6.05 -5.52 -29.43
C ALA A 346 7.59 -5.61 -29.39
N GLN A 347 8.14 -6.72 -28.88
CA GLN A 347 9.59 -6.94 -28.85
C GLN A 347 10.17 -7.18 -30.26
N LEU A 348 9.42 -7.86 -31.11
CA LEU A 348 9.84 -8.07 -32.50
C LEU A 348 9.79 -6.78 -33.30
N LEU A 349 8.81 -5.89 -33.07
CA LEU A 349 8.72 -4.57 -33.70
C LEU A 349 9.94 -3.71 -33.36
N LYS A 350 10.38 -3.67 -32.10
CA LYS A 350 11.62 -2.98 -31.68
C LYS A 350 12.85 -3.54 -32.43
N THR A 351 12.91 -4.87 -32.61
CA THR A 351 14.01 -5.50 -33.37
C THR A 351 13.96 -5.14 -34.85
N ALA A 352 12.76 -5.09 -35.45
CA ALA A 352 12.60 -4.68 -36.85
C ALA A 352 12.99 -3.21 -37.10
N GLU A 353 12.63 -2.31 -36.17
CA GLU A 353 13.02 -0.90 -36.20
C GLU A 353 14.54 -0.73 -36.06
N PHE A 354 15.15 -1.43 -35.11
CA PHE A 354 16.61 -1.46 -34.95
C PHE A 354 17.30 -1.92 -36.23
N ALA A 355 16.85 -3.04 -36.80
CA ALA A 355 17.43 -3.60 -38.01
C ALA A 355 17.27 -2.63 -39.22
N ALA A 356 16.12 -1.94 -39.32
CA ALA A 356 15.90 -0.92 -40.35
C ALA A 356 16.80 0.29 -40.17
N LEU A 357 16.97 0.79 -38.93
CA LEU A 357 17.82 1.93 -38.60
C LEU A 357 19.29 1.68 -38.96
N HIS A 358 19.75 0.47 -38.71
CA HIS A 358 21.15 0.06 -38.96
C HIS A 358 21.38 -0.67 -40.28
N SER A 359 20.39 -0.71 -41.18
CA SER A 359 20.47 -1.35 -42.49
C SER A 359 20.87 -2.83 -42.46
N LEU A 360 20.44 -3.55 -41.40
CA LEU A 360 20.71 -4.98 -41.19
C LEU A 360 19.63 -5.83 -41.89
N GLU A 361 19.67 -5.90 -43.21
CA GLU A 361 18.61 -6.47 -44.05
C GLU A 361 18.33 -7.96 -43.69
N GLY A 362 19.36 -8.74 -43.42
CA GLY A 362 19.17 -10.17 -43.03
C GLY A 362 18.41 -10.33 -41.71
N VAL A 363 18.68 -9.47 -40.71
CA VAL A 363 17.96 -9.43 -39.42
C VAL A 363 16.54 -8.93 -39.64
N ARG A 364 16.37 -7.92 -40.46
CA ARG A 364 15.07 -7.34 -40.82
C ARG A 364 14.14 -8.35 -41.49
N GLU A 365 14.63 -9.06 -42.52
CA GLU A 365 13.86 -10.12 -43.19
C GLU A 365 13.47 -11.25 -42.27
N LEU A 366 14.39 -11.65 -41.35
CA LEU A 366 14.09 -12.65 -40.32
C LEU A 366 12.98 -12.20 -39.40
N THR A 367 13.11 -10.97 -38.88
CA THR A 367 12.15 -10.42 -37.88
C THR A 367 10.78 -10.18 -38.53
N LEU A 368 10.74 -9.71 -39.78
CA LEU A 368 9.48 -9.58 -40.51
C LEU A 368 8.78 -10.94 -40.76
N ALA A 369 9.55 -12.00 -40.97
CA ALA A 369 8.97 -13.34 -41.08
C ALA A 369 8.38 -13.83 -39.74
N ASP A 370 9.05 -13.51 -38.63
CA ASP A 370 8.54 -13.84 -37.29
C ASP A 370 7.32 -12.99 -36.90
N LEU A 371 7.30 -11.70 -37.30
CA LEU A 371 6.14 -10.80 -37.18
C LEU A 371 4.94 -11.35 -37.97
N GLY A 372 5.16 -11.81 -39.20
CA GLY A 372 4.09 -12.43 -40.00
C GLY A 372 3.49 -13.68 -39.30
N MET A 373 4.30 -14.45 -38.59
CA MET A 373 3.79 -15.58 -37.80
C MET A 373 2.99 -15.12 -36.58
N ALA A 374 3.40 -14.05 -35.92
CA ALA A 374 2.63 -13.47 -34.83
C ALA A 374 1.30 -12.88 -35.33
N GLU A 375 1.30 -12.21 -36.49
CA GLU A 375 0.09 -11.64 -37.12
C GLU A 375 -0.90 -12.73 -37.58
N GLU A 376 -0.40 -13.88 -38.03
CA GLU A 376 -1.26 -15.04 -38.33
C GLU A 376 -1.96 -15.54 -37.05
N LEU A 377 -1.25 -15.64 -35.93
CA LEU A 377 -1.85 -16.04 -34.65
C LEU A 377 -2.83 -14.98 -34.13
N GLU A 378 -2.52 -13.69 -34.22
CA GLU A 378 -3.43 -12.59 -33.87
C GLU A 378 -4.72 -12.62 -34.74
N ALA A 379 -4.60 -12.90 -36.01
CA ALA A 379 -5.76 -13.00 -36.91
C ALA A 379 -6.67 -14.17 -36.52
N LEU A 380 -6.11 -15.31 -36.14
CA LEU A 380 -6.87 -16.45 -35.64
C LEU A 380 -7.53 -16.14 -34.28
N ALA A 381 -6.84 -15.46 -33.37
CA ALA A 381 -7.38 -15.02 -32.10
C ALA A 381 -8.56 -14.04 -32.29
N ALA A 382 -8.39 -13.04 -33.14
CA ALA A 382 -9.43 -12.07 -33.47
C ALA A 382 -10.66 -12.72 -34.14
N ALA A 383 -10.42 -13.77 -34.97
CA ALA A 383 -11.49 -14.56 -35.57
C ALA A 383 -12.11 -15.59 -34.60
N ARG A 384 -11.53 -15.77 -33.41
CA ARG A 384 -11.88 -16.80 -32.43
C ARG A 384 -11.88 -18.21 -33.04
N ASP A 385 -10.95 -18.46 -33.97
CA ASP A 385 -10.77 -19.75 -34.64
C ASP A 385 -9.89 -20.66 -33.80
N PHE A 386 -10.53 -21.43 -32.91
CA PHE A 386 -9.84 -22.30 -31.95
C PHE A 386 -9.05 -23.41 -32.66
N ASP A 387 -9.68 -24.12 -33.58
CA ASP A 387 -9.04 -25.24 -34.28
C ASP A 387 -7.95 -24.78 -35.24
N GLY A 388 -8.14 -23.59 -35.83
CA GLY A 388 -7.10 -22.90 -36.60
C GLY A 388 -5.89 -22.57 -35.71
N MET A 389 -6.13 -22.10 -34.48
CA MET A 389 -5.08 -21.83 -33.51
C MET A 389 -4.32 -23.12 -33.13
N VAL A 390 -5.03 -24.19 -32.78
CA VAL A 390 -4.42 -25.50 -32.49
C VAL A 390 -3.51 -25.94 -33.63
N SER A 391 -4.04 -25.95 -34.87
CA SER A 391 -3.31 -26.37 -36.08
C SER A 391 -2.07 -25.51 -36.31
N ARG A 392 -2.17 -24.19 -36.07
CA ARG A 392 -1.05 -23.28 -36.30
C ARG A 392 0.02 -23.40 -35.24
N LEU A 393 -0.35 -23.62 -33.97
CA LEU A 393 0.57 -23.82 -32.84
C LEU A 393 1.28 -25.15 -32.91
N ASP A 394 0.66 -26.21 -33.41
CA ASP A 394 1.31 -27.53 -33.66
C ASP A 394 2.46 -27.42 -34.65
N GLY A 395 2.28 -26.60 -35.68
CA GLY A 395 3.30 -26.33 -36.70
C GLY A 395 4.24 -25.17 -36.36
N PHE A 396 4.12 -24.53 -35.20
CA PHE A 396 4.86 -23.35 -34.88
C PHE A 396 6.36 -23.56 -34.76
N ARG A 397 7.15 -22.98 -35.65
CA ARG A 397 8.63 -23.04 -35.60
C ARG A 397 9.21 -21.77 -36.19
N LEU A 398 9.95 -21.02 -35.39
CA LEU A 398 10.72 -19.87 -35.84
C LEU A 398 11.89 -20.31 -36.73
N LYS A 399 12.24 -19.47 -37.71
CA LYS A 399 13.40 -19.74 -38.59
C LYS A 399 14.69 -19.82 -37.76
N THR A 400 15.59 -20.73 -38.15
CA THR A 400 16.89 -20.91 -37.50
C THR A 400 17.80 -19.69 -37.71
N LEU A 401 18.49 -19.25 -36.66
CA LEU A 401 19.49 -18.20 -36.71
C LEU A 401 20.76 -18.66 -37.42
N SER A 402 20.81 -18.51 -38.73
CA SER A 402 21.99 -18.92 -39.50
C SER A 402 23.09 -17.83 -39.42
N LYS A 403 24.36 -18.24 -39.47
CA LYS A 403 25.51 -17.28 -39.48
C LYS A 403 25.45 -16.26 -40.62
N LYS A 404 24.79 -16.56 -41.74
CA LYS A 404 24.67 -15.66 -42.89
C LYS A 404 23.82 -14.42 -42.59
N ILE A 405 22.85 -14.52 -41.64
CA ILE A 405 21.98 -13.40 -41.21
C ILE A 405 22.79 -12.37 -40.43
N PHE A 406 23.82 -12.77 -39.74
CA PHE A 406 24.71 -12.01 -38.87
C PHE A 406 26.09 -11.83 -39.48
N ALA A 407 26.18 -11.63 -40.80
CA ALA A 407 27.44 -11.32 -41.46
C ALA A 407 27.87 -9.88 -41.11
N GLU A 408 29.18 -9.66 -41.00
CA GLU A 408 29.77 -8.35 -40.78
C GLU A 408 29.25 -7.32 -41.79
N THR A 409 29.08 -6.10 -41.35
CA THR A 409 28.70 -4.94 -42.16
C THR A 409 29.74 -3.83 -41.98
N ALA A 410 29.59 -2.71 -42.71
CA ALA A 410 30.51 -1.58 -42.58
C ALA A 410 30.53 -0.98 -41.16
N ASP A 411 29.38 -1.07 -40.42
CA ASP A 411 29.19 -0.46 -39.11
C ASP A 411 29.25 -1.48 -37.96
N PHE A 412 29.23 -2.80 -38.23
CA PHE A 412 29.21 -3.85 -37.24
C PHE A 412 30.28 -4.91 -37.56
N ASP A 413 31.26 -5.05 -36.68
CA ASP A 413 32.28 -6.10 -36.73
C ASP A 413 31.71 -7.45 -36.18
N GLU A 414 32.51 -8.51 -36.13
CA GLU A 414 32.12 -9.85 -35.67
C GLU A 414 31.59 -9.83 -34.21
N SER A 415 32.20 -9.02 -33.35
CA SER A 415 31.77 -8.90 -31.93
C SER A 415 30.42 -8.20 -31.81
N ALA A 416 30.24 -7.05 -32.50
CA ALA A 416 28.99 -6.32 -32.52
C ALA A 416 27.86 -7.13 -33.16
N MET A 417 28.14 -7.93 -34.16
CA MET A 417 27.15 -8.83 -34.77
C MET A 417 26.80 -10.02 -33.89
N ALA A 418 27.70 -10.46 -33.00
CA ALA A 418 27.40 -11.45 -31.98
C ALA A 418 26.40 -10.88 -30.95
N ASP A 419 26.59 -9.63 -30.50
CA ASP A 419 25.68 -8.91 -29.60
C ASP A 419 24.30 -8.70 -30.25
N VAL A 420 24.27 -8.33 -31.54
CA VAL A 420 23.02 -8.23 -32.32
C VAL A 420 22.31 -9.59 -32.38
N ARG A 421 23.04 -10.68 -32.56
CA ARG A 421 22.47 -12.02 -32.59
C ARG A 421 21.83 -12.38 -31.24
N GLU A 422 22.54 -12.09 -30.16
CA GLU A 422 22.02 -12.33 -28.80
C GLU A 422 20.76 -11.50 -28.55
N MET A 423 20.76 -10.22 -28.89
CA MET A 423 19.58 -9.34 -28.80
C MET A 423 18.40 -9.91 -29.61
N VAL A 424 18.63 -10.34 -30.86
CA VAL A 424 17.59 -10.96 -31.70
C VAL A 424 17.05 -12.23 -31.07
N GLU A 425 17.91 -13.08 -30.50
CA GLU A 425 17.52 -14.31 -29.83
C GLU A 425 16.65 -14.01 -28.59
N GLN A 426 17.07 -13.05 -27.76
CA GLN A 426 16.32 -12.58 -26.59
C GLN A 426 14.96 -12.00 -26.97
N ASN A 427 14.87 -11.19 -28.02
CA ASN A 427 13.62 -10.55 -28.45
C ASN A 427 12.66 -11.53 -29.18
N ARG A 428 13.14 -12.65 -29.67
CA ARG A 428 12.34 -13.76 -30.23
C ARG A 428 11.86 -14.76 -29.18
N ALA A 429 12.54 -14.84 -28.03
CA ALA A 429 12.21 -15.77 -26.97
C ALA A 429 10.76 -15.60 -26.43
N PRO A 430 10.24 -14.37 -26.24
CA PRO A 430 8.85 -14.16 -25.85
C PRO A 430 7.82 -14.77 -26.79
N LEU A 431 7.99 -14.63 -28.11
CA LEU A 431 7.06 -15.23 -29.07
C LEU A 431 7.12 -16.77 -29.03
N LYS A 432 8.33 -17.33 -28.91
CA LYS A 432 8.54 -18.77 -28.80
C LYS A 432 7.93 -19.35 -27.51
N SER A 433 8.10 -18.65 -26.37
CA SER A 433 7.50 -19.03 -25.10
C SER A 433 5.98 -18.90 -25.15
N CYS A 434 5.49 -17.76 -25.64
CA CYS A 434 4.06 -17.51 -25.80
C CYS A 434 3.37 -18.62 -26.60
N ALA A 435 3.89 -18.95 -27.78
CA ALA A 435 3.32 -20.03 -28.60
C ALA A 435 3.34 -21.41 -27.89
N LYS A 436 4.40 -21.70 -27.13
CA LYS A 436 4.49 -22.93 -26.35
C LYS A 436 3.50 -22.95 -25.20
N ASP A 437 3.39 -21.81 -24.49
CA ASP A 437 2.54 -21.68 -23.29
C ASP A 437 1.05 -21.69 -23.71
N LEU A 438 0.69 -21.01 -24.78
CA LEU A 438 -0.66 -21.05 -25.35
C LEU A 438 -1.04 -22.47 -25.79
N LYS A 439 -0.11 -23.18 -26.46
CA LYS A 439 -0.35 -24.56 -26.86
C LYS A 439 -0.56 -25.48 -25.66
N THR A 440 0.23 -25.32 -24.59
CA THR A 440 0.17 -26.23 -23.42
C THR A 440 -0.98 -25.89 -22.49
N ALA A 441 -1.34 -24.60 -22.37
CA ALA A 441 -2.37 -24.16 -21.43
C ALA A 441 -3.78 -24.22 -22.03
N TYR A 442 -3.94 -23.83 -23.32
CA TYR A 442 -5.25 -23.59 -23.90
C TYR A 442 -5.54 -24.41 -25.15
N PHE A 443 -4.57 -24.48 -26.10
CA PHE A 443 -4.78 -25.04 -27.44
C PHE A 443 -4.07 -26.38 -27.62
N TYR A 444 -4.25 -27.29 -26.64
CA TYR A 444 -3.59 -28.60 -26.63
C TYR A 444 -4.35 -29.68 -27.40
N ASP A 445 -5.65 -29.49 -27.66
CA ASP A 445 -6.50 -30.38 -28.47
C ASP A 445 -7.55 -29.54 -29.23
N VAL A 446 -8.33 -30.14 -30.09
CA VAL A 446 -9.42 -29.50 -30.86
C VAL A 446 -10.52 -29.02 -29.90
N PHE A 447 -11.21 -27.96 -30.27
CA PHE A 447 -12.24 -27.32 -29.42
C PHE A 447 -13.30 -28.30 -28.93
N GLN A 448 -13.77 -29.20 -29.82
CA GLN A 448 -14.77 -30.22 -29.48
C GLN A 448 -14.30 -31.08 -28.30
N SER A 449 -13.06 -31.58 -28.36
CA SER A 449 -12.48 -32.46 -27.31
C SER A 449 -12.37 -31.69 -25.98
N ILE A 450 -11.87 -30.46 -26.01
CA ILE A 450 -11.72 -29.64 -24.81
C ILE A 450 -13.10 -29.33 -24.20
N ALA A 451 -14.08 -28.99 -25.00
CA ALA A 451 -15.44 -28.76 -24.54
C ALA A 451 -16.07 -29.98 -23.90
N GLU A 452 -15.84 -31.18 -24.50
CA GLU A 452 -16.29 -32.44 -23.92
C GLU A 452 -15.60 -32.75 -22.59
N ASP A 453 -14.31 -32.46 -22.44
CA ASP A 453 -13.56 -32.65 -21.20
C ASP A 453 -14.05 -31.69 -20.10
N VAL A 454 -14.29 -30.42 -20.43
CA VAL A 454 -14.84 -29.43 -19.50
C VAL A 454 -16.26 -29.84 -19.06
N HIS A 455 -17.11 -30.27 -20.00
CA HIS A 455 -18.43 -30.76 -19.70
C HIS A 455 -18.40 -32.05 -18.83
N ALA A 456 -17.42 -32.93 -19.04
CA ALA A 456 -17.23 -34.09 -18.17
C ALA A 456 -16.81 -33.71 -16.74
N GLY A 457 -16.15 -32.56 -16.58
CA GLY A 457 -15.79 -31.97 -15.28
C GLY A 457 -16.94 -31.27 -14.54
N TYR A 458 -18.08 -31.02 -15.22
CA TYR A 458 -19.23 -30.30 -14.64
C TYR A 458 -19.75 -30.89 -13.32
N PRO A 459 -19.91 -32.20 -13.13
CA PRO A 459 -20.32 -32.75 -11.84
C PRO A 459 -19.35 -32.44 -10.71
N SER A 460 -18.05 -32.46 -10.99
CA SER A 460 -17.01 -32.10 -10.02
C SER A 460 -17.05 -30.60 -9.67
N ALA A 461 -17.35 -29.73 -10.65
CA ALA A 461 -17.54 -28.31 -10.42
C ALA A 461 -18.79 -28.03 -9.55
N CYS A 462 -19.89 -28.75 -9.81
CA CYS A 462 -21.11 -28.69 -9.00
C CYS A 462 -20.85 -29.13 -7.55
N PHE A 463 -20.13 -30.22 -7.37
CA PHE A 463 -19.74 -30.71 -6.05
C PHE A 463 -18.90 -29.68 -5.32
N PHE A 464 -17.85 -29.18 -5.98
CA PHE A 464 -16.95 -28.18 -5.39
C PHE A 464 -17.68 -26.90 -4.98
N ALA A 465 -18.58 -26.39 -5.83
CA ALA A 465 -19.40 -25.23 -5.49
C ALA A 465 -20.30 -25.50 -4.29
N ARG A 466 -20.94 -26.69 -4.22
CA ARG A 466 -21.74 -27.11 -3.06
C ARG A 466 -20.92 -27.17 -1.79
N ALA A 467 -19.74 -27.77 -1.84
CA ALA A 467 -18.80 -27.87 -0.71
C ALA A 467 -18.35 -26.47 -0.25
N LEU A 468 -18.02 -25.59 -1.18
CA LEU A 468 -17.57 -24.23 -0.89
C LEU A 468 -18.67 -23.38 -0.22
N LEU A 469 -19.91 -23.47 -0.71
CA LEU A 469 -21.05 -22.80 -0.11
C LEU A 469 -21.34 -23.35 1.29
N ARG A 470 -21.32 -24.70 1.45
CA ARG A 470 -21.52 -25.34 2.75
C ARG A 470 -20.45 -24.94 3.77
N TYR A 471 -19.18 -24.89 3.35
CA TYR A 471 -18.10 -24.37 4.18
C TYR A 471 -18.39 -22.95 4.68
N GLY A 472 -18.83 -22.07 3.77
CA GLY A 472 -19.21 -20.70 4.10
C GLY A 472 -20.36 -20.62 5.12
N GLU A 473 -21.38 -21.48 4.97
CA GLU A 473 -22.48 -21.59 5.92
C GLU A 473 -22.02 -22.00 7.31
N ILE A 474 -21.27 -23.11 7.42
CA ILE A 474 -20.75 -23.60 8.69
C ILE A 474 -19.87 -22.53 9.37
N TYR A 475 -19.00 -21.88 8.60
CA TYR A 475 -18.14 -20.81 9.12
C TYR A 475 -18.95 -19.61 9.64
N ALA A 476 -19.99 -19.20 8.91
CA ALA A 476 -20.89 -18.12 9.33
C ALA A 476 -21.68 -18.52 10.60
N GLU A 477 -22.14 -19.77 10.71
CA GLU A 477 -22.81 -20.31 11.91
C GLU A 477 -21.89 -20.23 13.14
N LYS A 478 -20.64 -20.69 13.00
CA LYS A 478 -19.64 -20.64 14.10
C LYS A 478 -19.32 -19.21 14.55
N LYS A 479 -19.28 -18.25 13.61
CA LYS A 479 -19.10 -16.83 13.95
C LYS A 479 -20.35 -16.29 14.67
N ARG A 480 -21.54 -16.61 14.18
CA ARG A 480 -22.82 -16.18 14.77
C ARG A 480 -22.98 -16.68 16.21
N GLU A 481 -22.71 -17.96 16.49
CA GLU A 481 -22.76 -18.54 17.84
C GLU A 481 -21.90 -17.78 18.85
N LYS A 482 -20.81 -17.16 18.40
CA LYS A 482 -19.86 -16.41 19.24
C LYS A 482 -20.05 -14.89 19.17
N GLY A 483 -21.06 -14.41 18.43
CA GLY A 483 -21.29 -12.99 18.21
C GLY A 483 -20.12 -12.28 17.54
N LEU A 484 -19.49 -12.92 16.57
CA LEU A 484 -18.31 -12.41 15.87
C LEU A 484 -18.61 -12.06 14.42
N LEU A 485 -17.97 -11.00 13.91
CA LEU A 485 -17.89 -10.67 12.50
C LEU A 485 -16.42 -10.53 12.10
N ASP A 486 -16.03 -11.08 10.96
CA ASP A 486 -14.74 -10.80 10.36
C ASP A 486 -14.82 -9.60 9.40
N PHE A 487 -13.68 -9.24 8.78
CA PHE A 487 -13.63 -8.08 7.90
C PHE A 487 -14.49 -8.24 6.63
N ASN A 488 -14.61 -9.44 6.11
CA ASN A 488 -15.47 -9.71 4.95
C ASN A 488 -16.95 -9.57 5.32
N ASP A 489 -17.35 -10.11 6.49
CA ASP A 489 -18.72 -9.92 6.99
C ASP A 489 -19.09 -8.46 7.13
N ILE A 490 -18.16 -7.61 7.55
CA ILE A 490 -18.40 -6.18 7.70
C ILE A 490 -18.74 -5.53 6.35
N GLU A 491 -18.00 -5.86 5.29
CA GLU A 491 -18.26 -5.32 3.95
C GLU A 491 -19.57 -5.88 3.36
N HIS A 492 -19.78 -7.20 3.46
CA HIS A 492 -21.00 -7.86 2.96
C HIS A 492 -22.27 -7.39 3.70
N ASN A 493 -22.24 -7.32 5.02
CA ASN A 493 -23.38 -6.84 5.79
C ASN A 493 -23.71 -5.37 5.48
N ALA A 494 -22.72 -4.52 5.30
CA ALA A 494 -22.94 -3.15 4.88
C ALA A 494 -23.53 -3.07 3.47
N TYR A 495 -23.06 -3.92 2.55
CA TYR A 495 -23.61 -4.01 1.21
C TYR A 495 -25.07 -4.49 1.22
N GLU A 496 -25.38 -5.50 2.02
CA GLU A 496 -26.75 -6.03 2.18
C GLU A 496 -27.70 -4.97 2.74
N ILE A 497 -27.27 -4.23 3.79
CA ILE A 497 -28.03 -3.10 4.32
C ILE A 497 -28.27 -2.04 3.24
N LEU A 498 -27.29 -1.72 2.41
CA LEU A 498 -27.42 -0.71 1.36
C LEU A 498 -28.22 -1.17 0.13
N LYS A 499 -28.66 -2.42 0.06
CA LYS A 499 -29.72 -2.86 -0.88
C LYS A 499 -31.08 -2.31 -0.45
N ASP A 500 -31.31 -2.07 0.83
CA ASP A 500 -32.52 -1.42 1.32
C ASP A 500 -32.59 0.04 0.83
N ALA A 501 -33.74 0.41 0.28
CA ALA A 501 -33.92 1.70 -0.34
C ALA A 501 -33.87 2.88 0.64
N GLU A 502 -34.35 2.68 1.89
CA GLU A 502 -34.38 3.72 2.93
C GLU A 502 -32.97 3.93 3.50
N ALA A 503 -32.23 2.84 3.76
CA ALA A 503 -30.85 2.92 4.23
C ALA A 503 -29.94 3.60 3.19
N ALA A 504 -30.06 3.21 1.91
CA ALA A 504 -29.30 3.83 0.82
C ALA A 504 -29.67 5.31 0.65
N ALA A 505 -30.96 5.66 0.69
CA ALA A 505 -31.45 7.04 0.58
C ALA A 505 -30.90 7.90 1.73
N PHE A 506 -30.90 7.38 2.98
CA PHE A 506 -30.34 8.10 4.13
C PHE A 506 -28.89 8.53 3.86
N TYR A 507 -28.02 7.66 3.38
CA TYR A 507 -26.63 7.99 3.12
C TYR A 507 -26.44 8.85 1.87
N ARG A 508 -27.24 8.68 0.81
CA ARG A 508 -27.21 9.57 -0.38
C ARG A 508 -27.62 11.00 -0.04
N GLU A 509 -28.57 11.18 0.88
CA GLU A 509 -28.95 12.50 1.37
C GLU A 509 -27.92 13.09 2.33
N LYS A 510 -27.32 12.24 3.19
CA LYS A 510 -26.27 12.65 4.13
C LYS A 510 -25.01 13.10 3.40
N PHE A 511 -24.53 12.33 2.42
CA PHE A 511 -23.25 12.58 1.76
C PHE A 511 -23.41 13.34 0.45
N LEU A 512 -23.24 14.65 0.56
CA LEU A 512 -23.21 15.55 -0.60
C LEU A 512 -21.96 15.33 -1.45
N HIS A 513 -20.86 14.87 -0.85
CA HIS A 513 -19.61 14.56 -1.52
C HIS A 513 -19.01 13.25 -0.97
N ILE A 514 -18.51 12.42 -1.86
CA ILE A 514 -17.82 11.16 -1.55
C ILE A 514 -16.42 11.25 -2.14
N PHE A 515 -15.40 11.05 -1.30
CA PHE A 515 -14.00 11.05 -1.66
C PHE A 515 -13.41 9.66 -1.39
N VAL A 516 -12.71 9.12 -2.38
CA VAL A 516 -11.98 7.85 -2.24
C VAL A 516 -10.52 8.09 -2.60
N ASP A 517 -9.63 7.95 -1.63
CA ASP A 517 -8.18 8.03 -1.81
C ASP A 517 -7.61 6.63 -2.08
N GLU A 518 -6.50 6.57 -2.81
CA GLU A 518 -5.84 5.32 -3.26
C GLU A 518 -6.82 4.35 -3.94
N TYR A 519 -7.66 4.89 -4.83
CA TYR A 519 -8.75 4.15 -5.47
C TYR A 519 -8.30 2.91 -6.26
N GLN A 520 -7.04 2.84 -6.72
CA GLN A 520 -6.45 1.68 -7.39
C GLN A 520 -6.33 0.44 -6.49
N ASP A 521 -6.48 0.60 -5.17
CA ASP A 521 -6.39 -0.49 -4.20
C ASP A 521 -7.77 -0.98 -3.72
N SER A 522 -8.85 -0.51 -4.35
CA SER A 522 -10.23 -0.93 -4.04
C SER A 522 -10.51 -2.33 -4.59
N ASN A 523 -11.38 -3.08 -3.91
CA ASN A 523 -11.91 -4.36 -4.37
C ASN A 523 -13.35 -4.22 -4.92
N VAL A 524 -13.91 -5.31 -5.46
CA VAL A 524 -15.21 -5.29 -6.16
C VAL A 524 -16.36 -4.94 -5.20
N ILE A 525 -16.35 -5.44 -3.97
CA ILE A 525 -17.43 -5.14 -2.99
C ILE A 525 -17.37 -3.67 -2.52
N GLN A 526 -16.17 -3.10 -2.35
CA GLN A 526 -16.00 -1.69 -2.02
C GLN A 526 -16.51 -0.78 -3.15
N GLU A 527 -16.24 -1.15 -4.40
CA GLU A 527 -16.81 -0.46 -5.55
C GLU A 527 -18.34 -0.54 -5.56
N ALA A 528 -18.90 -1.72 -5.28
CA ALA A 528 -20.34 -1.90 -5.18
C ALA A 528 -20.96 -1.04 -4.05
N LEU A 529 -20.28 -0.88 -2.91
CA LEU A 529 -20.69 0.03 -1.84
C LEU A 529 -20.71 1.49 -2.32
N ILE A 530 -19.65 1.93 -3.02
CA ILE A 530 -19.58 3.29 -3.60
C ILE A 530 -20.73 3.54 -4.56
N GLU A 531 -21.01 2.58 -5.45
CA GLU A 531 -22.10 2.69 -6.44
C GLU A 531 -23.48 2.80 -5.77
N ARG A 532 -23.69 2.18 -4.60
CA ARG A 532 -24.93 2.32 -3.81
C ARG A 532 -25.07 3.70 -3.15
N LEU A 533 -23.96 4.34 -2.85
CA LEU A 533 -23.93 5.62 -2.11
C LEU A 533 -23.93 6.84 -3.03
N GLN A 534 -23.36 6.74 -4.24
CA GLN A 534 -23.23 7.88 -5.12
C GLN A 534 -24.56 8.36 -5.72
N SER A 535 -24.63 9.67 -6.00
CA SER A 535 -25.77 10.30 -6.67
C SER A 535 -25.57 10.52 -8.19
N GLY A 536 -24.48 10.04 -8.75
CA GLY A 536 -24.07 10.24 -10.15
C GLY A 536 -23.29 11.53 -10.43
N ARG A 537 -23.11 12.41 -9.44
CA ARG A 537 -22.41 13.70 -9.59
C ARG A 537 -21.60 14.14 -8.39
N ASN A 538 -21.46 13.30 -7.38
CA ASN A 538 -20.85 13.64 -6.08
C ASN A 538 -19.62 12.83 -5.73
N LEU A 539 -19.13 12.00 -6.65
CA LEU A 539 -18.00 11.11 -6.43
C LEU A 539 -16.69 11.76 -6.91
N PHE A 540 -15.67 11.72 -6.05
CA PHE A 540 -14.30 12.12 -6.35
C PHE A 540 -13.37 10.97 -5.97
N THR A 541 -12.84 10.29 -6.97
CA THR A 541 -11.86 9.22 -6.78
C THR A 541 -10.47 9.71 -7.19
N VAL A 542 -9.44 9.38 -6.41
CA VAL A 542 -8.06 9.70 -6.73
C VAL A 542 -7.18 8.48 -6.52
N GLY A 543 -6.29 8.23 -7.47
CA GLY A 543 -5.40 7.06 -7.41
C GLY A 543 -4.35 7.08 -8.52
N ASP A 544 -3.54 6.04 -8.54
CA ASP A 544 -2.53 5.81 -9.57
C ASP A 544 -2.41 4.31 -9.83
N ILE A 545 -2.88 3.85 -10.97
CA ILE A 545 -2.85 2.43 -11.33
C ILE A 545 -1.44 1.84 -11.26
N LYS A 546 -0.40 2.66 -11.52
CA LYS A 546 1.01 2.27 -11.42
C LYS A 546 1.47 1.97 -9.97
N GLN A 547 0.68 2.36 -8.97
CA GLN A 547 0.93 2.16 -7.55
C GLN A 547 0.03 1.06 -6.96
N SER A 548 -0.73 0.34 -7.76
CA SER A 548 -1.50 -0.81 -7.29
C SER A 548 -0.56 -1.96 -6.94
N ILE A 549 -0.41 -2.23 -5.64
CA ILE A 549 0.48 -3.26 -5.09
C ILE A 549 -0.22 -4.18 -4.09
N TYR A 550 -1.56 -4.06 -3.96
CA TYR A 550 -2.36 -4.81 -2.98
C TYR A 550 -3.23 -5.91 -3.61
N MET A 551 -2.87 -6.44 -4.79
CA MET A 551 -3.56 -7.57 -5.40
C MET A 551 -3.64 -8.79 -4.46
N PHE A 552 -2.63 -9.02 -3.62
CA PHE A 552 -2.65 -10.07 -2.59
C PHE A 552 -3.68 -9.83 -1.46
N ARG A 553 -4.29 -8.64 -1.41
CA ARG A 553 -5.44 -8.28 -0.58
C ARG A 553 -6.72 -8.13 -1.40
N LEU A 554 -6.76 -8.78 -2.55
CA LEU A 554 -7.91 -8.78 -3.47
C LEU A 554 -8.26 -7.40 -4.04
N ALA A 555 -7.29 -6.46 -4.05
CA ALA A 555 -7.42 -5.23 -4.80
C ALA A 555 -7.51 -5.54 -6.29
N GLU A 556 -8.46 -4.89 -6.98
CA GLU A 556 -8.75 -5.12 -8.39
C GLU A 556 -8.43 -3.86 -9.22
N PRO A 557 -7.21 -3.75 -9.78
CA PRO A 557 -6.80 -2.57 -10.56
C PRO A 557 -7.67 -2.32 -11.79
N GLU A 558 -8.34 -3.35 -12.29
CA GLU A 558 -9.21 -3.24 -13.46
C GLU A 558 -10.42 -2.34 -13.20
N ILE A 559 -10.88 -2.24 -11.94
CA ILE A 559 -11.91 -1.28 -11.54
C ILE A 559 -11.48 0.15 -11.87
N PHE A 560 -10.23 0.50 -11.53
CA PHE A 560 -9.67 1.81 -11.87
C PHE A 560 -9.56 2.01 -13.38
N ARG A 561 -9.02 1.02 -14.10
CA ARG A 561 -8.82 1.07 -15.56
C ARG A 561 -10.15 1.20 -16.30
N ALA A 562 -11.14 0.38 -15.98
CA ALA A 562 -12.46 0.43 -16.57
C ALA A 562 -13.15 1.78 -16.34
N ARG A 563 -13.05 2.35 -15.13
CA ARG A 563 -13.57 3.68 -14.82
C ARG A 563 -12.81 4.78 -15.57
N TYR A 564 -11.49 4.69 -15.66
CA TYR A 564 -10.65 5.63 -16.40
C TYR A 564 -11.08 5.70 -17.87
N HIS A 565 -11.15 4.57 -18.56
CA HIS A 565 -11.55 4.51 -19.96
C HIS A 565 -13.00 4.98 -20.17
N ARG A 566 -13.91 4.57 -19.30
CA ARG A 566 -15.31 5.02 -19.36
C ARG A 566 -15.42 6.54 -19.22
N TYR A 567 -14.73 7.15 -18.28
CA TYR A 567 -14.82 8.60 -18.04
C TYR A 567 -14.10 9.39 -19.14
N ASP A 568 -12.99 8.89 -19.65
CA ASP A 568 -12.27 9.51 -20.75
C ASP A 568 -13.11 9.49 -22.03
N ALA A 569 -13.72 8.36 -22.37
CA ALA A 569 -14.62 8.24 -23.50
C ALA A 569 -15.83 9.18 -23.38
N LEU A 570 -16.50 9.23 -22.23
CA LEU A 570 -17.61 10.15 -21.97
C LEU A 570 -17.17 11.62 -22.09
N THR A 571 -16.00 11.95 -21.60
CA THR A 571 -15.43 13.30 -21.71
C THR A 571 -15.14 13.68 -23.15
N ALA A 572 -14.56 12.77 -23.93
CA ALA A 572 -14.29 12.97 -25.36
C ALA A 572 -15.58 13.17 -26.16
N GLU A 573 -16.65 12.41 -25.83
CA GLU A 573 -17.95 12.50 -26.51
C GLU A 573 -18.72 13.79 -26.19
N ARG A 574 -18.76 14.18 -24.90
CA ARG A 574 -19.65 15.24 -24.38
C ARG A 574 -18.94 16.50 -23.93
N GLY A 575 -17.62 16.50 -23.86
CA GLY A 575 -16.82 17.64 -23.41
C GLY A 575 -17.18 18.09 -21.99
N GLU A 576 -17.38 19.39 -21.79
CA GLU A 576 -17.69 19.97 -20.47
C GLU A 576 -19.08 19.58 -19.92
N GLU A 577 -19.98 19.11 -20.76
CA GLU A 577 -21.33 18.65 -20.36
C GLU A 577 -21.35 17.21 -19.87
N SER A 578 -20.21 16.51 -19.87
CA SER A 578 -20.11 15.14 -19.39
C SER A 578 -20.48 15.05 -17.90
N PRO A 579 -21.26 14.04 -17.49
CA PRO A 579 -21.53 13.78 -16.07
C PRO A 579 -20.31 13.31 -15.30
N SER A 580 -19.26 12.92 -15.99
CA SER A 580 -18.02 12.36 -15.44
C SER A 580 -16.81 12.88 -16.20
N LEU A 581 -15.72 13.15 -15.50
CA LEU A 581 -14.49 13.69 -16.04
C LEU A 581 -13.28 12.94 -15.50
N CYS A 582 -12.34 12.61 -16.39
CA CYS A 582 -11.03 12.11 -16.03
C CYS A 582 -9.99 13.25 -16.10
N ILE A 583 -9.15 13.37 -15.07
CA ILE A 583 -8.09 14.40 -14.98
C ILE A 583 -6.78 13.71 -14.67
N ASP A 584 -5.76 13.91 -15.52
CA ASP A 584 -4.42 13.37 -15.33
C ASP A 584 -3.51 14.37 -14.61
N LEU A 585 -2.97 13.97 -13.44
CA LEU A 585 -1.96 14.74 -12.71
C LEU A 585 -0.58 14.08 -12.88
N ASN A 586 0.13 14.41 -13.91
CA ASN A 586 1.40 13.78 -14.30
C ASN A 586 2.65 14.57 -13.89
N ARG A 587 2.50 15.74 -13.24
CA ARG A 587 3.62 16.54 -12.75
C ARG A 587 4.06 16.11 -11.36
N ASN A 588 5.31 15.68 -11.23
CA ASN A 588 5.89 15.21 -9.97
C ASN A 588 6.69 16.34 -9.28
N PHE A 589 6.31 16.64 -8.03
CA PHE A 589 6.97 17.66 -7.17
C PHE A 589 7.88 17.05 -6.11
N ARG A 590 8.01 15.71 -6.06
CA ARG A 590 8.76 14.97 -5.04
C ARG A 590 10.16 14.59 -5.51
N SER A 591 10.26 14.01 -6.70
CA SER A 591 11.46 13.37 -7.22
C SER A 591 12.25 14.27 -8.14
N LYS A 592 13.54 13.97 -8.31
CA LYS A 592 14.42 14.67 -9.24
C LYS A 592 14.24 14.13 -10.66
N THR A 593 14.52 14.95 -11.66
CA THR A 593 14.33 14.65 -13.09
C THR A 593 14.98 13.33 -13.51
N GLY A 594 16.23 13.06 -13.14
CA GLY A 594 16.88 11.80 -13.53
C GLY A 594 16.24 10.54 -12.96
N VAL A 595 15.56 10.64 -11.80
CA VAL A 595 14.75 9.53 -11.26
C VAL A 595 13.49 9.35 -12.11
N LEU A 596 12.83 10.44 -12.46
CA LEU A 596 11.62 10.40 -13.29
C LEU A 596 11.91 9.85 -14.70
N ASP A 597 13.01 10.28 -15.31
CA ASP A 597 13.44 9.80 -16.63
C ASP A 597 13.70 8.29 -16.61
N PHE A 598 14.36 7.80 -15.56
CA PHE A 598 14.61 6.36 -15.40
C PHE A 598 13.31 5.58 -15.18
N ILE A 599 12.40 6.08 -14.34
CA ILE A 599 11.09 5.48 -14.13
C ILE A 599 10.32 5.42 -15.44
N ASN A 600 10.22 6.54 -16.16
CA ASN A 600 9.56 6.59 -17.47
C ASN A 600 10.12 5.56 -18.44
N GLN A 601 11.46 5.47 -18.54
CA GLN A 601 12.11 4.51 -19.42
C GLN A 601 11.72 3.06 -19.08
N VAL A 602 11.70 2.71 -17.79
CA VAL A 602 11.32 1.36 -17.35
C VAL A 602 9.85 1.08 -17.63
N PHE A 603 8.97 2.04 -17.33
CA PHE A 603 7.53 1.83 -17.48
C PHE A 603 7.06 1.84 -18.94
N TYR A 604 7.71 2.59 -19.84
CA TYR A 604 7.43 2.48 -21.28
C TYR A 604 7.69 1.07 -21.85
N ASP A 605 8.60 0.31 -21.23
CA ASP A 605 8.88 -1.05 -21.64
C ASP A 605 8.07 -2.11 -20.85
N ALA A 606 7.65 -1.81 -19.62
CA ALA A 606 7.05 -2.76 -18.70
C ALA A 606 5.52 -2.68 -18.58
N MET A 607 4.91 -1.55 -18.96
CA MET A 607 3.47 -1.32 -18.84
C MET A 607 2.84 -1.02 -20.19
N GLU A 608 1.78 -1.76 -20.57
CA GLU A 608 1.09 -1.61 -21.86
C GLU A 608 0.43 -0.23 -22.03
N ASP A 609 -0.22 0.29 -20.97
CA ASP A 609 -0.97 1.55 -20.98
C ASP A 609 -0.10 2.76 -20.60
N TYR A 610 1.25 2.64 -20.68
CA TYR A 610 2.12 3.73 -20.31
C TYR A 610 2.42 4.63 -21.51
N ASP A 611 1.66 5.70 -21.62
CA ASP A 611 1.76 6.70 -22.69
C ASP A 611 2.25 8.08 -22.16
N ALA A 612 2.18 9.10 -23.00
CA ALA A 612 2.54 10.46 -22.62
C ALA A 612 1.66 11.06 -21.49
N ARG A 613 0.43 10.57 -21.30
CA ARG A 613 -0.49 11.00 -20.23
C ARG A 613 -0.08 10.37 -18.88
N ALA A 614 0.35 9.11 -18.94
CA ALA A 614 0.80 8.34 -17.76
C ALA A 614 2.22 8.69 -17.33
N ALA A 615 3.06 9.22 -18.22
CA ALA A 615 4.45 9.57 -17.99
C ALA A 615 4.62 10.68 -16.93
N LEU A 616 5.71 10.60 -16.17
CA LEU A 616 6.04 11.54 -15.10
C LEU A 616 6.85 12.71 -15.61
N TYR A 617 6.40 13.93 -15.33
CA TYR A 617 7.09 15.16 -15.70
C TYR A 617 7.51 15.94 -14.46
N PRO A 618 8.68 16.62 -14.46
CA PRO A 618 9.09 17.44 -13.34
C PRO A 618 8.12 18.61 -13.12
N GLY A 619 7.63 18.78 -11.89
CA GLY A 619 6.70 19.85 -11.52
C GLY A 619 7.38 21.16 -11.13
N ASP A 620 8.68 21.15 -10.81
CA ASP A 620 9.46 22.32 -10.40
C ASP A 620 10.61 22.54 -11.37
N SER A 621 10.75 23.77 -11.89
CA SER A 621 11.86 24.18 -12.74
C SER A 621 13.23 24.09 -12.03
N CYS A 622 13.27 24.05 -10.70
CA CYS A 622 14.48 23.82 -9.94
C CYS A 622 14.93 22.34 -9.92
N ALA A 623 14.03 21.40 -10.21
CA ALA A 623 14.36 19.97 -10.25
C ALA A 623 15.40 19.66 -11.36
N GLU A 624 15.32 20.34 -12.51
CA GLU A 624 16.27 20.18 -13.62
C GLU A 624 17.70 20.54 -13.25
N ARG A 625 17.89 21.59 -12.45
CA ARG A 625 19.25 22.05 -12.06
C ARG A 625 19.96 21.11 -11.10
N ARG A 626 19.27 20.14 -10.52
CA ARG A 626 19.76 19.21 -9.49
C ARG A 626 19.56 17.76 -9.88
N SER A 627 19.44 17.49 -11.18
CA SER A 627 19.28 16.13 -11.68
C SER A 627 20.47 15.28 -11.28
N VAL A 628 20.17 14.14 -10.64
CA VAL A 628 21.16 13.11 -10.31
C VAL A 628 20.76 11.87 -11.09
N LYS A 629 21.72 11.27 -11.79
CA LYS A 629 21.45 10.01 -12.51
C LYS A 629 21.26 8.88 -11.50
N PRO A 630 20.23 8.04 -11.64
CA PRO A 630 20.16 6.77 -10.93
C PRO A 630 21.40 5.92 -11.19
N LEU A 631 21.80 5.13 -10.22
CA LEU A 631 22.94 4.22 -10.32
C LEU A 631 22.40 2.80 -10.37
N LEU A 632 22.72 2.08 -11.43
CA LEU A 632 22.41 0.67 -11.58
C LEU A 632 23.66 -0.15 -11.19
N TYR A 633 23.53 -0.97 -10.14
CA TYR A 633 24.58 -1.88 -9.72
C TYR A 633 24.22 -3.29 -10.19
N LEU A 634 25.03 -3.86 -11.07
CA LEU A 634 24.92 -5.22 -11.51
C LEU A 634 25.87 -6.09 -10.70
N ALA A 635 25.33 -7.00 -9.89
CA ALA A 635 26.11 -7.99 -9.17
C ALA A 635 26.18 -9.29 -9.98
N GLN A 636 27.30 -9.52 -10.64
CA GLN A 636 27.53 -10.79 -11.31
C GLN A 636 28.07 -11.82 -10.30
N THR A 637 27.31 -12.89 -10.08
CA THR A 637 27.83 -14.06 -9.37
C THR A 637 28.54 -14.92 -10.38
N PRO A 638 29.84 -15.30 -10.18
CA PRO A 638 30.44 -16.36 -10.98
C PRO A 638 29.57 -17.60 -10.87
N TRP A 639 29.28 -18.22 -12.00
CA TRP A 639 28.66 -19.55 -12.00
C TRP A 639 29.64 -20.48 -11.26
N ASP A 640 29.26 -20.98 -10.09
CA ASP A 640 29.96 -22.07 -9.45
C ASP A 640 29.67 -23.29 -10.33
N GLU A 641 30.71 -23.77 -11.02
CA GLU A 641 30.62 -24.93 -11.88
C GLU A 641 30.32 -26.25 -11.11
N ASP A 642 30.29 -26.19 -9.77
CA ASP A 642 29.97 -27.29 -8.88
C ASP A 642 28.47 -27.38 -8.61
N GLY A 643 27.76 -28.12 -9.44
CA GLY A 643 26.32 -28.26 -9.58
C GLY A 643 25.53 -28.92 -8.43
N GLU A 644 26.03 -29.03 -7.21
CA GLU A 644 25.36 -29.77 -6.12
C GLU A 644 24.96 -28.94 -4.88
N ALA A 645 25.03 -27.61 -4.92
CA ALA A 645 24.54 -26.85 -3.81
C ALA A 645 23.02 -26.73 -3.87
N ASP A 646 22.37 -26.93 -2.72
CA ASP A 646 20.95 -26.69 -2.49
C ASP A 646 20.54 -25.28 -2.98
N ASP A 647 19.44 -25.19 -3.72
CA ASP A 647 18.98 -23.92 -4.32
C ASP A 647 18.74 -22.85 -3.25
N GLU A 648 18.35 -23.23 -2.06
CA GLU A 648 18.15 -22.33 -0.92
C GLU A 648 19.47 -21.71 -0.43
N LEU A 649 20.54 -22.48 -0.39
CA LEU A 649 21.89 -21.99 -0.01
C LEU A 649 22.47 -21.04 -1.07
N LYS A 650 22.16 -21.25 -2.35
CA LYS A 650 22.55 -20.34 -3.44
C LYS A 650 21.84 -19.00 -3.32
N LEU A 651 20.54 -19.00 -2.98
CA LEU A 651 19.73 -17.79 -2.77
C LEU A 651 20.23 -16.98 -1.56
N LEU A 652 20.56 -17.64 -0.43
CA LEU A 652 21.12 -16.99 0.74
C LEU A 652 22.48 -16.32 0.45
N ARG A 653 23.37 -16.99 -0.24
CA ARG A 653 24.66 -16.40 -0.66
C ARG A 653 24.48 -15.20 -1.59
N LYS A 654 23.48 -15.21 -2.46
CA LYS A 654 23.14 -14.09 -3.33
C LYS A 654 22.69 -12.89 -2.51
N ALA A 655 21.76 -13.07 -1.58
CA ALA A 655 21.23 -12.01 -0.72
C ALA A 655 22.32 -11.41 0.20
N GLU A 656 23.26 -12.23 0.69
CA GLU A 656 24.39 -11.75 1.48
C GLU A 656 25.31 -10.83 0.66
N LYS A 657 25.60 -11.17 -0.59
CA LYS A 657 26.38 -10.32 -1.50
C LYS A 657 25.64 -9.02 -1.82
N GLU A 658 24.33 -9.06 -2.02
CA GLU A 658 23.49 -7.87 -2.21
C GLU A 658 23.50 -6.96 -0.98
N ALA A 659 23.41 -7.52 0.23
CA ALA A 659 23.47 -6.76 1.48
C ALA A 659 24.86 -6.09 1.69
N LEU A 660 25.94 -6.80 1.39
CA LEU A 660 27.30 -6.24 1.44
C LEU A 660 27.51 -5.13 0.39
N ALA A 661 26.94 -5.29 -0.80
CA ALA A 661 26.94 -4.23 -1.81
C ALA A 661 26.17 -2.99 -1.32
N ALA A 662 25.02 -3.18 -0.67
CA ALA A 662 24.26 -2.09 -0.07
C ALA A 662 25.08 -1.35 1.01
N VAL A 663 25.79 -2.07 1.89
CA VAL A 663 26.71 -1.48 2.87
C VAL A 663 27.75 -0.57 2.21
N LYS A 664 28.37 -1.05 1.13
CA LYS A 664 29.37 -0.28 0.38
C LYS A 664 28.76 0.99 -0.23
N ILE A 665 27.61 0.85 -0.89
CA ILE A 665 26.90 1.98 -1.52
C ILE A 665 26.53 3.02 -0.48
N ILE A 666 26.00 2.61 0.67
CA ILE A 666 25.64 3.52 1.75
C ILE A 666 26.87 4.29 2.25
N ARG A 667 27.97 3.59 2.53
CA ARG A 667 29.23 4.22 3.00
C ARG A 667 29.81 5.21 2.01
N ASP A 668 29.74 4.91 0.73
CA ASP A 668 30.23 5.77 -0.36
C ASP A 668 29.40 7.05 -0.53
N HIS A 669 28.16 7.05 -0.02
CA HIS A 669 27.23 8.18 -0.15
C HIS A 669 27.03 8.97 1.13
N LEU A 670 27.27 8.41 2.32
CA LEU A 670 27.16 9.12 3.60
C LEU A 670 28.05 10.37 3.62
N GLY A 671 27.49 11.47 4.14
CA GLY A 671 28.17 12.76 4.22
C GLY A 671 28.15 13.59 2.94
N ARG A 672 27.61 13.07 1.80
CA ARG A 672 27.42 13.89 0.60
C ARG A 672 26.37 14.98 0.86
N THR A 673 26.55 16.11 0.19
CA THR A 673 25.60 17.21 0.29
C THR A 673 24.32 16.88 -0.46
N ILE A 674 23.18 16.98 0.22
CA ILE A 674 21.82 16.88 -0.35
C ILE A 674 21.06 18.18 -0.12
N TYR A 675 20.10 18.45 -0.98
CA TYR A 675 19.17 19.56 -0.78
C TYR A 675 17.92 19.08 -0.09
N ASP A 676 17.68 19.60 1.10
CA ASP A 676 16.44 19.40 1.85
C ASP A 676 15.36 20.35 1.34
N SER A 677 14.38 19.81 0.62
CA SER A 677 13.28 20.60 0.02
C SER A 677 12.34 21.21 1.06
N LYS A 678 12.18 20.56 2.24
CA LYS A 678 11.35 21.06 3.33
C LYS A 678 12.04 22.22 4.05
N ALA A 679 13.31 22.06 4.38
CA ALA A 679 14.10 23.10 5.02
C ALA A 679 14.65 24.15 4.04
N ARG A 680 14.51 23.93 2.72
CA ARG A 680 15.03 24.77 1.62
C ARG A 680 16.52 25.11 1.76
N LYS A 681 17.31 24.16 2.27
CA LYS A 681 18.77 24.33 2.49
C LYS A 681 19.52 23.06 2.13
N GLU A 682 20.82 23.25 1.87
CA GLU A 682 21.73 22.12 1.71
C GLU A 682 22.14 21.58 3.08
N ARG A 683 22.21 20.25 3.20
CA ARG A 683 22.72 19.55 4.38
C ARG A 683 23.43 18.25 3.98
N SER A 684 24.15 17.69 4.92
CA SER A 684 24.78 16.39 4.76
C SER A 684 23.75 15.27 4.74
N LEU A 685 23.97 14.25 3.93
CA LEU A 685 23.20 13.01 3.92
C LEU A 685 23.48 12.22 5.21
N GLU A 686 22.43 11.90 5.94
CA GLU A 686 22.47 11.12 7.18
C GLU A 686 21.87 9.73 6.95
N LYS A 687 22.15 8.77 7.85
CA LYS A 687 21.64 7.39 7.76
C LYS A 687 20.11 7.33 7.67
N LYS A 688 19.40 8.18 8.41
CA LYS A 688 17.92 8.27 8.39
C LYS A 688 17.31 8.70 7.06
N ASP A 689 18.13 9.21 6.13
CA ASP A 689 17.67 9.63 4.80
C ASP A 689 17.67 8.48 3.79
N ILE A 690 18.15 7.29 4.20
CA ILE A 690 18.37 6.14 3.32
C ILE A 690 17.34 5.07 3.63
N VAL A 691 16.69 4.56 2.58
CA VAL A 691 15.72 3.47 2.63
C VAL A 691 16.15 2.36 1.69
N ILE A 692 16.05 1.12 2.15
CA ILE A 692 16.22 -0.09 1.34
C ILE A 692 14.84 -0.68 1.13
N LEU A 693 14.44 -0.87 -0.14
CA LEU A 693 13.17 -1.48 -0.51
C LEU A 693 13.44 -2.86 -1.12
N MET A 694 12.68 -3.87 -0.67
CA MET A 694 12.77 -5.24 -1.16
C MET A 694 11.38 -5.76 -1.51
N ARG A 695 11.31 -6.71 -2.45
CA ARG A 695 10.05 -7.35 -2.83
C ARG A 695 9.49 -8.24 -1.71
N GLY A 696 10.35 -8.94 -0.97
CA GLY A 696 9.97 -9.83 0.13
C GLY A 696 10.89 -9.63 1.32
N MET A 697 10.34 -9.22 2.46
CA MET A 697 11.09 -9.02 3.71
C MET A 697 11.33 -10.34 4.44
N LYS A 698 10.34 -11.25 4.45
CA LYS A 698 10.31 -12.48 5.24
C LYS A 698 11.57 -13.36 5.10
N ASN A 699 12.15 -13.42 3.89
CA ASN A 699 13.29 -14.29 3.63
C ASN A 699 14.65 -13.59 3.77
N TYR A 700 14.69 -12.25 3.65
CA TYR A 700 15.95 -11.51 3.52
C TYR A 700 16.08 -10.34 4.49
N GLY A 701 15.01 -9.91 5.13
CA GLY A 701 14.99 -8.76 6.06
C GLY A 701 16.00 -8.91 7.18
N ASP A 702 15.96 -10.04 7.87
CA ASP A 702 16.87 -10.35 8.99
C ASP A 702 18.34 -10.41 8.56
N LEU A 703 18.60 -11.00 7.39
CA LEU A 703 19.97 -11.07 6.85
C LEU A 703 20.53 -9.67 6.55
N PHE A 704 19.72 -8.80 5.91
CA PHE A 704 20.10 -7.42 5.67
C PHE A 704 20.31 -6.63 6.97
N TYR A 705 19.38 -6.79 7.93
CA TYR A 705 19.48 -6.17 9.25
C TYR A 705 20.78 -6.57 9.97
N LYS A 706 21.06 -7.86 10.02
CA LYS A 706 22.29 -8.43 10.61
C LYS A 706 23.54 -7.84 9.96
N ILE A 707 23.64 -7.92 8.63
CA ILE A 707 24.82 -7.45 7.89
C ILE A 707 25.02 -5.94 8.04
N LEU A 708 23.94 -5.14 7.98
CA LEU A 708 24.01 -3.69 8.21
C LEU A 708 24.50 -3.36 9.61
N THR A 709 23.96 -4.03 10.62
CA THR A 709 24.31 -3.81 12.04
C THR A 709 25.76 -4.21 12.32
N GLU A 710 26.21 -5.37 11.85
CA GLU A 710 27.60 -5.83 11.98
C GLU A 710 28.59 -4.85 11.31
N ASN A 711 28.12 -4.14 10.28
CA ASN A 711 28.89 -3.11 9.59
C ASN A 711 28.75 -1.68 10.16
N ASN A 712 28.23 -1.51 11.38
CA ASN A 712 27.98 -0.23 12.06
C ASN A 712 27.01 0.72 11.30
N LEU A 713 26.06 0.14 10.57
CA LEU A 713 24.96 0.85 9.94
C LEU A 713 23.67 0.43 10.65
N PRO A 714 23.29 1.10 11.77
CA PRO A 714 22.05 0.77 12.44
C PRO A 714 20.87 0.93 11.48
N ALA A 715 20.08 -0.10 11.38
CA ALA A 715 18.93 -0.19 10.53
C ALA A 715 17.67 -0.44 11.38
N TYR A 716 16.52 -0.09 10.86
CA TYR A 716 15.21 -0.44 11.39
C TYR A 716 14.48 -1.29 10.35
N VAL A 717 13.95 -2.40 10.80
CA VAL A 717 13.12 -3.31 9.99
C VAL A 717 11.74 -3.33 10.62
N ASP A 718 10.72 -3.05 9.82
CA ASP A 718 9.33 -3.13 10.23
C ASP A 718 8.81 -4.54 9.89
N ASP A 719 9.21 -5.50 10.75
CA ASP A 719 8.80 -6.90 10.63
C ASP A 719 8.11 -7.33 11.93
N ASN A 720 6.83 -7.61 11.83
CA ASN A 720 6.01 -8.09 12.94
C ASN A 720 5.82 -9.62 12.94
N ASP A 721 6.34 -10.33 11.92
CA ASP A 721 6.04 -11.75 11.70
C ASP A 721 6.95 -12.73 12.48
N GLY A 722 8.02 -12.26 13.14
CA GLY A 722 9.03 -13.14 13.76
C GLY A 722 8.79 -13.57 15.21
N PHE A 723 7.73 -13.11 15.88
CA PHE A 723 7.55 -13.39 17.32
C PHE A 723 7.40 -14.90 17.61
N PHE A 724 6.60 -15.61 16.82
CA PHE A 724 6.38 -17.05 16.98
C PHE A 724 7.53 -17.90 16.40
N ASP A 725 8.42 -17.32 15.60
CA ASP A 725 9.56 -18.01 14.99
C ASP A 725 10.83 -17.92 15.86
N THR A 726 10.79 -17.17 16.96
CA THR A 726 11.93 -17.07 17.90
C THR A 726 12.14 -18.41 18.63
N ILE A 727 13.40 -18.74 18.90
CA ILE A 727 13.78 -19.99 19.59
C ILE A 727 13.10 -20.12 20.93
N GLU A 728 12.94 -19.02 21.68
CA GLU A 728 12.31 -18.99 22.99
C GLU A 728 10.83 -19.35 22.91
N ILE A 729 10.10 -18.76 21.97
CA ILE A 729 8.66 -19.03 21.78
C ILE A 729 8.47 -20.44 21.21
N ASN A 730 9.25 -20.86 20.24
CA ASN A 730 9.21 -22.23 19.72
C ASN A 730 9.48 -23.26 20.81
N THR A 731 10.46 -23.02 21.68
CA THR A 731 10.74 -23.87 22.83
C THR A 731 9.55 -23.91 23.80
N PHE A 732 8.93 -22.76 24.07
CA PHE A 732 7.76 -22.68 24.92
C PHE A 732 6.54 -23.40 24.32
N MET A 733 6.29 -23.22 23.02
CA MET A 733 5.23 -23.93 22.29
C MET A 733 5.48 -25.45 22.26
N ALA A 734 6.73 -25.87 22.07
CA ALA A 734 7.12 -27.26 22.18
C ALA A 734 6.87 -27.83 23.59
N LEU A 735 7.14 -27.05 24.64
CA LEU A 735 6.85 -27.43 26.03
C LEU A 735 5.33 -27.62 26.24
N LEU A 736 4.49 -26.69 25.74
CA LEU A 736 3.04 -26.82 25.81
C LEU A 736 2.54 -28.06 25.05
N ALA A 737 3.10 -28.33 23.87
CA ALA A 737 2.75 -29.52 23.09
C ALA A 737 3.11 -30.82 23.85
N LEU A 738 4.20 -30.83 24.62
CA LEU A 738 4.58 -31.97 25.46
C LEU A 738 3.67 -32.15 26.67
N LEU A 739 3.11 -31.07 27.22
CA LEU A 739 2.12 -31.17 28.30
C LEU A 739 0.83 -31.82 27.81
N ASP A 740 0.46 -31.61 26.57
CA ASP A 740 -0.66 -32.25 25.90
C ASP A 740 -0.32 -33.72 25.52
N ASN A 741 0.77 -33.92 24.81
CA ASN A 741 1.20 -35.26 24.38
C ASN A 741 2.72 -35.42 24.42
N PRO A 742 3.27 -36.13 25.46
CA PRO A 742 4.73 -36.28 25.64
C PRO A 742 5.39 -37.24 24.60
N LYS A 743 4.59 -37.92 23.77
CA LYS A 743 5.11 -38.84 22.76
C LYS A 743 5.48 -38.19 21.42
N GLN A 744 5.41 -36.87 21.34
CA GLN A 744 5.79 -36.11 20.15
C GLN A 744 7.32 -35.93 20.12
N ASP A 745 7.99 -36.64 19.23
CA ASP A 745 9.48 -36.70 19.21
C ASP A 745 10.11 -35.34 18.91
N ILE A 746 9.58 -34.54 17.96
CA ILE A 746 10.15 -33.24 17.60
C ILE A 746 10.05 -32.21 18.74
N PRO A 747 8.87 -31.96 19.35
CA PRO A 747 8.75 -31.10 20.53
C PRO A 747 9.64 -31.57 21.69
N LEU A 748 9.72 -32.88 21.93
CA LEU A 748 10.55 -33.45 23.00
C LEU A 748 12.02 -33.15 22.80
N LEU A 749 12.54 -33.37 21.61
CA LEU A 749 13.94 -33.08 21.26
C LEU A 749 14.24 -31.57 21.33
N THR A 750 13.30 -30.73 20.91
CA THR A 750 13.41 -29.27 21.00
C THR A 750 13.57 -28.82 22.44
N VAL A 751 12.70 -29.30 23.34
CA VAL A 751 12.75 -28.93 24.76
C VAL A 751 13.99 -29.51 25.46
N LEU A 752 14.36 -30.77 25.19
CA LEU A 752 15.53 -31.38 25.80
C LEU A 752 16.84 -30.66 25.40
N ARG A 753 16.89 -30.16 24.16
CA ARG A 753 18.05 -29.42 23.64
C ARG A 753 18.07 -27.95 24.06
N SER A 754 16.97 -27.42 24.56
CA SER A 754 16.87 -26.01 24.98
C SER A 754 17.71 -25.76 26.27
N GLU A 755 17.93 -24.48 26.56
CA GLU A 755 18.59 -24.05 27.79
C GLU A 755 17.93 -24.54 29.10
N ILE A 756 16.68 -25.04 29.03
CA ILE A 756 15.93 -25.59 30.16
C ILE A 756 16.57 -26.91 30.62
N PHE A 757 16.93 -27.80 29.68
CA PHE A 757 17.49 -29.12 29.99
C PHE A 757 18.92 -29.30 29.53
N ASP A 758 19.38 -28.53 28.55
CA ASP A 758 20.76 -28.44 28.02
C ASP A 758 21.39 -29.80 27.66
N PHE A 759 20.61 -30.66 26.95
CA PHE A 759 21.14 -31.92 26.43
C PHE A 759 21.97 -31.65 25.17
N SER A 760 23.15 -32.25 25.08
CA SER A 760 23.98 -32.22 23.90
C SER A 760 23.42 -33.19 22.82
N VAL A 761 23.87 -32.99 21.59
CA VAL A 761 23.49 -33.90 20.45
C VAL A 761 23.98 -35.32 20.71
N GLU A 762 25.15 -35.47 21.33
CA GLU A 762 25.75 -36.74 21.70
C GLU A 762 24.93 -37.46 22.77
N GLU A 763 24.45 -36.76 23.80
CA GLU A 763 23.58 -37.31 24.84
C GLU A 763 22.23 -37.76 24.28
N LEU A 764 21.60 -36.92 23.41
CA LEU A 764 20.35 -37.27 22.74
C LEU A 764 20.52 -38.48 21.80
N THR A 765 21.66 -38.55 21.11
CA THR A 765 21.99 -39.70 20.25
C THR A 765 22.18 -40.99 21.05
N ALA A 766 22.86 -40.90 22.21
CA ALA A 766 23.06 -42.05 23.10
C ALA A 766 21.73 -42.61 23.64
N VAL A 767 20.76 -41.77 24.02
CA VAL A 767 19.41 -42.19 24.40
C VAL A 767 18.74 -42.96 23.26
N ARG A 768 18.84 -42.51 22.01
CA ARG A 768 18.23 -43.19 20.85
C ARG A 768 18.92 -44.50 20.50
N ILE A 769 20.25 -44.55 20.66
CA ILE A 769 21.03 -45.77 20.42
C ILE A 769 20.66 -46.84 21.46
N ALA A 770 20.44 -46.47 22.72
CA ALA A 770 20.05 -47.38 23.77
C ALA A 770 18.71 -48.09 23.45
N GLN A 771 17.74 -47.36 22.89
CA GLN A 771 16.48 -47.91 22.42
C GLN A 771 16.13 -47.43 21.03
N LYS A 772 16.28 -48.24 20.00
CA LYS A 772 16.09 -47.90 18.60
C LYS A 772 14.63 -47.89 18.12
N GLU A 773 13.75 -48.66 18.77
CA GLU A 773 12.35 -48.82 18.41
C GLU A 773 11.45 -48.03 19.37
N GLY A 774 10.29 -47.55 18.89
CA GLY A 774 9.31 -46.83 19.66
C GLY A 774 9.53 -45.32 19.65
N SER A 775 8.71 -44.58 20.42
CA SER A 775 8.84 -43.12 20.53
C SER A 775 10.11 -42.73 21.30
N TYR A 776 10.62 -41.52 21.02
CA TYR A 776 11.80 -41.02 21.76
C TYR A 776 11.53 -40.89 23.27
N TYR A 777 10.28 -40.59 23.66
CA TYR A 777 9.85 -40.59 25.05
C TYR A 777 10.04 -41.93 25.72
N GLN A 778 9.70 -43.04 25.07
CA GLN A 778 9.91 -44.41 25.61
C GLN A 778 11.40 -44.68 25.81
N ALA A 779 12.24 -44.27 24.85
CA ALA A 779 13.71 -44.44 24.99
C ALA A 779 14.23 -43.60 26.16
N LEU A 780 13.75 -42.35 26.35
CA LEU A 780 14.15 -41.52 27.50
C LEU A 780 13.74 -42.12 28.85
N VAL A 781 12.51 -42.62 28.96
CA VAL A 781 12.01 -43.29 30.18
C VAL A 781 12.76 -44.56 30.51
N SER A 782 13.10 -45.38 29.49
CA SER A 782 13.91 -46.58 29.66
C SER A 782 15.30 -46.25 30.22
N CYS A 783 15.95 -45.23 29.70
CA CYS A 783 17.26 -44.77 30.18
C CYS A 783 17.18 -44.21 31.62
N ALA A 784 16.08 -43.57 31.98
CA ALA A 784 15.84 -43.07 33.36
C ALA A 784 15.51 -44.18 34.36
N GLY A 785 14.74 -45.19 33.89
CA GLY A 785 14.35 -46.35 34.73
C GLY A 785 15.50 -47.29 35.12
N GLU A 786 16.54 -47.38 34.27
CA GLU A 786 17.77 -48.19 34.55
C GLU A 786 18.52 -47.66 35.78
N ASN A 787 18.39 -46.39 36.10
CA ASN A 787 19.01 -45.77 37.27
C ASN A 787 18.25 -46.04 38.61
N THR A 788 17.02 -46.59 38.55
CA THR A 788 16.20 -46.83 39.77
C THR A 788 16.21 -48.31 40.22
N GLY A 789 17.01 -49.20 39.58
CA GLY A 789 17.31 -50.53 40.13
C GLY A 789 16.30 -51.60 39.91
N GLU A 790 15.32 -51.45 39.00
CA GLU A 790 14.40 -52.50 38.53
C GLU A 790 14.65 -52.92 37.09
N ALA A 791 15.28 -54.06 36.99
CA ALA A 791 15.36 -55.00 35.86
C ALA A 791 15.34 -54.48 34.42
N CYS A 792 16.49 -54.34 33.86
CA CYS A 792 16.72 -54.31 32.39
C CYS A 792 17.43 -55.59 31.95
N GLY A 793 16.98 -56.11 30.77
CA GLY A 793 17.55 -57.30 30.16
C GLY A 793 18.99 -57.12 29.65
N ALA A 794 19.70 -58.19 29.44
CA ALA A 794 21.14 -58.33 29.19
C ALA A 794 21.76 -57.43 28.09
N ALA A 795 20.96 -56.79 27.23
CA ALA A 795 21.45 -55.93 26.13
C ALA A 795 21.84 -54.51 26.62
N GLY A 796 21.21 -54.02 27.71
CA GLY A 796 21.47 -52.66 28.26
C GLY A 796 22.77 -52.66 29.10
N ALA A 797 23.07 -53.77 29.78
CA ALA A 797 24.30 -53.92 30.57
C ALA A 797 25.58 -53.90 29.70
N GLU A 798 25.54 -54.42 28.50
CA GLU A 798 26.68 -54.39 27.55
C GLU A 798 26.95 -52.96 27.01
N ALA A 799 25.90 -52.15 26.79
CA ALA A 799 26.06 -50.76 26.33
C ALA A 799 26.67 -49.85 27.45
N MET A 800 26.30 -50.06 28.71
CA MET A 800 26.91 -49.32 29.83
C MET A 800 28.35 -49.75 30.12
N ALA A 801 28.69 -51.05 29.89
CA ALA A 801 30.04 -51.51 30.07
C ALA A 801 30.99 -50.98 28.99
N GLN A 802 30.48 -50.44 27.90
CA GLN A 802 31.26 -49.84 26.82
C GLN A 802 31.43 -48.33 26.94
N GLY A 803 30.95 -47.68 28.01
CA GLY A 803 31.11 -46.25 28.27
C GLY A 803 30.37 -45.32 27.34
N THR A 804 29.23 -45.76 26.75
CA THR A 804 28.54 -45.06 25.72
C THR A 804 27.40 -44.12 26.19
N VAL A 805 27.09 -44.09 27.51
CA VAL A 805 26.16 -43.08 28.10
C VAL A 805 26.89 -42.30 29.18
N PRO A 806 27.04 -40.99 29.05
CA PRO A 806 27.65 -40.15 30.08
C PRO A 806 26.83 -40.11 31.39
N GLU A 807 27.49 -40.37 32.49
CA GLU A 807 26.92 -40.31 33.88
C GLU A 807 26.25 -38.93 34.16
N ALA A 808 26.56 -37.90 33.42
CA ALA A 808 25.97 -36.57 33.46
C ALA A 808 24.53 -36.56 32.89
N ALA A 809 24.22 -37.36 31.86
CA ALA A 809 22.89 -37.41 31.27
C ALA A 809 21.87 -38.09 32.21
N ALA A 810 22.31 -39.06 32.97
CA ALA A 810 21.50 -39.77 33.94
C ALA A 810 21.10 -38.91 35.18
N ARG A 811 21.96 -37.94 35.56
CA ARG A 811 21.69 -37.03 36.69
C ARG A 811 20.74 -35.88 36.33
N LYS A 812 20.55 -35.57 35.05
CA LYS A 812 19.62 -34.54 34.61
C LYS A 812 18.17 -35.02 34.55
N ILE A 813 17.90 -36.32 34.67
CA ILE A 813 16.56 -36.95 34.54
C ILE A 813 16.06 -37.31 35.96
N GLU A 814 16.19 -36.49 36.98
CA GLU A 814 15.48 -36.65 38.24
C GLU A 814 14.02 -36.20 38.06
N ILE A 815 13.10 -37.17 37.92
CA ILE A 815 11.67 -36.90 37.99
C ILE A 815 11.31 -36.69 39.45
N PRO A 816 10.81 -35.52 39.88
CA PRO A 816 10.34 -35.35 41.25
C PRO A 816 9.18 -36.32 41.49
N ASP A 817 9.26 -37.15 42.52
CA ASP A 817 8.15 -37.94 43.00
C ASP A 817 6.96 -37.02 43.33
N GLY A 818 6.05 -36.88 42.40
CA GLY A 818 4.85 -36.08 42.52
C GLY A 818 3.83 -36.76 43.35
N GLU A 819 3.60 -36.21 44.50
CA GLU A 819 2.47 -36.52 45.36
C GLU A 819 1.15 -36.54 44.61
N ARG A 820 0.37 -37.56 44.83
CA ARG A 820 -0.99 -37.74 44.35
C ARG A 820 -1.91 -36.63 44.86
N GLY A 821 -2.56 -35.97 43.98
CA GLY A 821 -3.89 -35.39 44.16
C GLY A 821 -3.96 -34.08 44.97
N VAL A 822 -3.94 -32.97 44.26
CA VAL A 822 -4.67 -31.79 44.72
C VAL A 822 -5.68 -31.42 43.65
N GLY A 823 -6.96 -31.66 43.98
CA GLY A 823 -8.06 -31.17 43.17
C GLY A 823 -8.11 -29.65 43.25
N ILE A 824 -8.03 -29.00 42.09
CA ILE A 824 -8.30 -27.58 42.01
C ILE A 824 -9.79 -27.42 41.75
N SER A 825 -10.51 -27.05 42.83
CA SER A 825 -11.87 -26.51 42.68
C SER A 825 -11.77 -25.08 42.19
N ALA A 826 -12.35 -24.84 41.03
CA ALA A 826 -12.55 -23.48 40.54
C ALA A 826 -13.59 -22.76 41.40
N GLN A 827 -13.24 -21.64 41.98
CA GLN A 827 -14.17 -20.57 42.29
C GLN A 827 -13.69 -19.28 41.65
N PRO A 828 -14.60 -18.48 41.07
CA PRO A 828 -14.26 -17.23 40.43
C PRO A 828 -14.25 -16.10 41.44
N GLU A 829 -13.21 -15.35 41.56
CA GLU A 829 -13.21 -14.02 42.18
C GLU A 829 -13.00 -12.93 41.16
N GLU A 830 -14.00 -12.03 41.15
CA GLU A 830 -13.98 -10.72 40.53
C GLU A 830 -12.87 -9.86 41.16
N ALA A 831 -12.20 -9.06 40.36
CA ALA A 831 -12.08 -7.63 40.61
C ALA A 831 -10.94 -6.97 39.80
N CYS A 832 -11.29 -5.81 39.27
CA CYS A 832 -10.44 -4.63 38.98
C CYS A 832 -9.42 -4.76 37.84
N GLY A 833 -9.48 -3.99 36.84
CA GLY A 833 -9.67 -2.56 36.70
C GLY A 833 -8.83 -2.06 35.54
N ALA A 834 -9.44 -1.27 34.77
CA ALA A 834 -8.92 -0.54 33.63
C ALA A 834 -7.46 -0.05 33.75
N ALA A 835 -6.69 -0.29 32.70
CA ALA A 835 -5.76 0.66 32.09
C ALA A 835 -5.01 -0.03 30.93
N GLY A 836 -4.96 0.61 29.76
CA GLY A 836 -4.00 0.28 28.71
C GLY A 836 -4.60 -0.18 27.39
N ALA A 837 -5.44 0.65 26.78
CA ALA A 837 -5.71 0.58 25.36
C ALA A 837 -5.09 1.81 24.69
N GLU A 838 -3.82 1.71 24.37
CA GLU A 838 -3.13 2.52 23.39
C GLU A 838 -1.99 1.68 22.82
N ALA A 839 -1.97 1.60 21.50
CA ALA A 839 -1.03 0.93 20.63
C ALA A 839 -1.53 -0.40 20.04
N MET A 840 -2.31 -0.28 18.98
CA MET A 840 -2.13 -0.94 17.69
C MET A 840 -3.08 -0.33 16.66
#